data_61e46864af979898df6cc281621827b6
#
_entry.id   61e46864af979898df6cc281621827b6
#
_cell.length_a   1.000
_cell.length_b   1.000
_cell.length_c   1.000
_cell.angle_alpha   90.00
_cell.angle_beta   90.00
_cell.angle_gamma   90.00
#
_symmetry.space_group_name_H-M   'P 1'
#
loop_
_entity.id
_entity.type
_entity.pdbx_description
1 polymer ?
#
loop_
_entity_poly.entity_id
_entity_poly.type
_entity_poly.pdbx_seq_one_letter_code
_entity_poly.pdbx_strand_id
1 'polypeptide(L)'
;MRFPNQRLAQLFTLLRNETLPQDELAQRLSVSTRTVRADITALNTLLAQYGAQFILNRGSGYQLKIDNPTSFQALEETAPKAQHVPRTAQDRITFLLVRFLTSAFSIKLEDLADEWFVSRATLQNDMVEVRERFQRYQLTLETRPRHGMKLFGSEVSIRACLTDLLWELTQQGDIAPPIGAEAFAAEVPALLEPVLQETLTRHHIRLTDAGERFVCLYGAVVVRRVSEGYPLADFSAEDVAQNVRDAARELTGELQRLAGKPLSPAEEEWLCVHIAARQVQDVDPETISADDDEALVNYILRYINSQYNYNLLDDAQLHADLLTHIKTMITRVRYQIMIPNPLLDNIKQHYPMAWDMTLAAVSSWGKYTPYTISENEIGFLVLHIGVGLERHYNIGYQRQPQVLLVCDTSNAMVRMIEAILQRKYPQLEIAATISQREYEQRDAIEADFVISTVRIGEKDKPVVTIAPFPTDYQLDQIGKLVLVDRTRPWMLNKYFDAAHFRVVDKPMDQQTLFAELCQQLLEEGFVDAEFHASVVEREAIVSTMLGDCIALPHSLGLLAKKTVVYTVIAPQGIAWGDETAHLIFLLAISKREYEEVMAIYDIFVTFLRERAMSRLAATRSFDEFKTVAMECVSRF
;
A
#
# COMPACT_ATOMS: atom_id res chain seq x y z
N MET A 1 -6.68 15.75 25.61
CA MET A 1 -6.64 14.66 26.63
C MET A 1 -5.34 13.90 26.51
N ARG A 2 -4.64 13.59 27.62
CA ARG A 2 -3.43 12.76 27.60
C ARG A 2 -3.80 11.31 27.79
N PHE A 3 -3.54 10.49 26.79
CA PHE A 3 -3.69 9.04 26.94
C PHE A 3 -2.43 8.44 27.59
N PRO A 4 -2.58 7.44 28.49
CA PRO A 4 -1.45 6.78 29.14
C PRO A 4 -0.48 6.08 28.20
N ASN A 5 -0.94 5.71 26.99
CA ASN A 5 -0.12 5.11 25.93
C ASN A 5 -0.74 5.37 24.54
N GLN A 6 0.08 5.17 23.50
CA GLN A 6 -0.29 5.40 22.12
C GLN A 6 -1.49 4.53 21.64
N ARG A 7 -1.57 3.29 22.11
CA ARG A 7 -2.66 2.38 21.72
C ARG A 7 -4.02 2.89 22.21
N LEU A 8 -4.11 3.44 23.43
CA LEU A 8 -5.33 4.07 23.93
C LEU A 8 -5.72 5.31 23.12
N ALA A 9 -4.74 6.11 22.67
CA ALA A 9 -4.98 7.24 21.79
C ALA A 9 -5.53 6.78 20.43
N GLN A 10 -4.91 5.78 19.82
CA GLN A 10 -5.38 5.19 18.55
C GLN A 10 -6.78 4.61 18.67
N LEU A 11 -7.05 3.86 19.75
CA LEU A 11 -8.36 3.28 20.01
C LEU A 11 -9.44 4.36 20.18
N PHE A 12 -9.12 5.44 20.89
CA PHE A 12 -10.00 6.59 21.05
C PHE A 12 -10.30 7.26 19.69
N THR A 13 -9.29 7.51 18.88
CA THR A 13 -9.43 8.13 17.54
C THR A 13 -10.29 7.29 16.61
N LEU A 14 -10.09 5.98 16.56
CA LEU A 14 -10.90 5.05 15.77
C LEU A 14 -12.37 5.11 16.20
N LEU A 15 -12.64 4.96 17.48
CA LEU A 15 -14.01 4.90 18.03
C LEU A 15 -14.70 6.25 18.15
N ARG A 16 -13.98 7.36 18.02
CA ARG A 16 -14.57 8.70 17.93
C ARG A 16 -15.34 8.88 16.62
N ASN A 17 -14.82 8.33 15.53
CA ASN A 17 -15.30 8.53 14.18
C ASN A 17 -16.15 7.36 13.65
N GLU A 18 -15.93 6.16 14.18
CA GLU A 18 -16.56 4.93 13.68
C GLU A 18 -17.12 4.09 14.83
N THR A 19 -18.17 3.32 14.53
CA THR A 19 -18.65 2.24 15.41
C THR A 19 -18.04 0.94 14.92
N LEU A 20 -17.21 0.29 15.74
CA LEU A 20 -16.44 -0.88 15.31
C LEU A 20 -16.65 -2.08 16.24
N PRO A 21 -16.80 -3.29 15.67
CA PRO A 21 -16.81 -4.54 16.43
C PRO A 21 -15.48 -4.78 17.16
N GLN A 22 -15.55 -5.51 18.28
CA GLN A 22 -14.37 -5.80 19.10
C GLN A 22 -13.28 -6.56 18.33
N ASP A 23 -13.67 -7.48 17.46
CA ASP A 23 -12.72 -8.30 16.69
C ASP A 23 -11.99 -7.45 15.64
N GLU A 24 -12.69 -6.51 15.01
CA GLU A 24 -12.07 -5.57 14.06
C GLU A 24 -11.11 -4.61 14.76
N LEU A 25 -11.46 -4.11 15.95
CA LEU A 25 -10.55 -3.31 16.77
C LEU A 25 -9.29 -4.09 17.15
N ALA A 26 -9.44 -5.37 17.51
CA ALA A 26 -8.32 -6.25 17.84
C ALA A 26 -7.39 -6.43 16.64
N GLN A 27 -7.95 -6.57 15.43
CA GLN A 27 -7.19 -6.70 14.18
C GLN A 27 -6.45 -5.40 13.83
N ARG A 28 -7.16 -4.25 13.80
CA ARG A 28 -6.56 -2.94 13.44
C ARG A 28 -5.45 -2.52 14.40
N LEU A 29 -5.58 -2.86 15.69
CA LEU A 29 -4.57 -2.53 16.71
C LEU A 29 -3.54 -3.64 16.94
N SER A 30 -3.62 -4.74 16.19
CA SER A 30 -2.74 -5.92 16.33
C SER A 30 -2.63 -6.46 17.75
N VAL A 31 -3.76 -6.54 18.47
CA VAL A 31 -3.85 -7.02 19.85
C VAL A 31 -4.98 -8.04 20.03
N SER A 32 -4.99 -8.73 21.19
CA SER A 32 -6.09 -9.65 21.51
C SER A 32 -7.40 -8.90 21.84
N THR A 33 -8.55 -9.54 21.62
CA THR A 33 -9.86 -9.02 22.01
C THR A 33 -9.96 -8.77 23.54
N ARG A 34 -9.21 -9.54 24.32
CA ARG A 34 -9.07 -9.33 25.77
C ARG A 34 -8.36 -7.99 26.07
N THR A 35 -7.33 -7.67 25.31
CA THR A 35 -6.59 -6.40 25.41
C THR A 35 -7.49 -5.22 25.06
N VAL A 36 -8.27 -5.34 23.96
CA VAL A 36 -9.25 -4.29 23.57
C VAL A 36 -10.24 -4.02 24.69
N ARG A 37 -10.79 -5.04 25.36
CA ARG A 37 -11.71 -4.83 26.50
C ARG A 37 -11.05 -4.11 27.66
N ALA A 38 -9.82 -4.46 27.99
CA ALA A 38 -9.08 -3.79 29.05
C ALA A 38 -8.80 -2.32 28.68
N ASP A 39 -8.44 -2.05 27.45
CA ASP A 39 -8.20 -0.71 26.92
C ASP A 39 -9.48 0.14 26.89
N ILE A 40 -10.63 -0.41 26.48
CA ILE A 40 -11.94 0.27 26.56
C ILE A 40 -12.30 0.59 28.02
N THR A 41 -12.05 -0.32 28.94
CA THR A 41 -12.29 -0.07 30.38
C THR A 41 -11.42 1.08 30.88
N ALA A 42 -10.14 1.10 30.53
CA ALA A 42 -9.22 2.17 30.87
C ALA A 42 -9.65 3.53 30.25
N LEU A 43 -10.08 3.52 28.97
CA LEU A 43 -10.62 4.70 28.31
C LEU A 43 -11.90 5.22 28.99
N ASN A 44 -12.83 4.33 29.34
CA ASN A 44 -14.06 4.72 30.02
C ASN A 44 -13.78 5.34 31.40
N THR A 45 -12.79 4.83 32.12
CA THR A 45 -12.35 5.44 33.39
C THR A 45 -11.83 6.87 33.19
N LEU A 46 -11.09 7.10 32.10
CA LEU A 46 -10.57 8.43 31.76
C LEU A 46 -11.69 9.37 31.26
N LEU A 47 -12.63 8.87 30.45
CA LEU A 47 -13.71 9.67 29.86
C LEU A 47 -14.82 10.01 30.85
N ALA A 48 -15.00 9.25 31.92
CA ALA A 48 -16.05 9.46 32.92
C ALA A 48 -16.02 10.87 33.53
N GLN A 49 -14.83 11.42 33.77
CA GLN A 49 -14.67 12.79 34.30
C GLN A 49 -15.10 13.88 33.31
N TYR A 50 -15.23 13.52 32.01
CA TYR A 50 -15.64 14.41 30.93
C TYR A 50 -17.05 14.12 30.43
N GLY A 51 -17.81 13.27 31.16
CA GLY A 51 -19.19 12.93 30.84
C GLY A 51 -19.35 12.17 29.53
N ALA A 52 -18.40 11.27 29.21
CA ALA A 52 -18.44 10.42 28.02
C ALA A 52 -18.00 8.99 28.33
N GLN A 53 -18.42 8.04 27.49
CA GLN A 53 -18.04 6.62 27.60
C GLN A 53 -18.21 5.88 26.28
N PHE A 54 -17.46 4.80 26.09
CA PHE A 54 -17.70 3.85 25.02
C PHE A 54 -18.68 2.76 25.51
N ILE A 55 -19.77 2.59 24.77
CA ILE A 55 -20.79 1.57 25.02
C ILE A 55 -20.73 0.49 23.95
N LEU A 56 -20.94 -0.76 24.36
CA LEU A 56 -21.01 -1.89 23.43
C LEU A 56 -22.47 -2.09 22.97
N ASN A 57 -22.76 -1.83 21.71
CA ASN A 57 -24.05 -2.13 21.09
C ASN A 57 -24.01 -3.53 20.49
N ARG A 58 -24.98 -4.38 20.87
CA ARG A 58 -25.09 -5.74 20.32
C ARG A 58 -25.36 -5.67 18.82
N GLY A 59 -24.43 -6.16 18.02
CA GLY A 59 -24.53 -6.23 16.56
C GLY A 59 -23.79 -5.13 15.79
N SER A 60 -23.43 -3.98 16.39
CA SER A 60 -22.69 -2.90 15.72
C SER A 60 -21.28 -2.64 16.29
N GLY A 61 -21.01 -3.01 17.55
CA GLY A 61 -19.71 -2.80 18.17
C GLY A 61 -19.69 -1.67 19.20
N TYR A 62 -18.47 -1.17 19.49
CA TYR A 62 -18.26 -0.06 20.42
C TYR A 62 -18.57 1.28 19.78
N GLN A 63 -19.30 2.12 20.49
CA GLN A 63 -19.71 3.46 20.06
C GLN A 63 -19.48 4.47 21.19
N LEU A 64 -18.99 5.67 20.86
CA LEU A 64 -18.88 6.78 21.78
C LEU A 64 -20.26 7.32 22.15
N LYS A 65 -20.55 7.39 23.44
CA LYS A 65 -21.72 8.05 24.01
C LYS A 65 -21.27 9.24 24.84
N ILE A 66 -21.78 10.42 24.51
CA ILE A 66 -21.49 11.66 25.22
C ILE A 66 -22.73 12.00 26.05
N ASP A 67 -22.63 11.91 27.37
CA ASP A 67 -23.71 12.21 28.32
C ASP A 67 -23.72 13.71 28.70
N ASN A 68 -22.56 14.39 28.61
CA ASN A 68 -22.44 15.83 28.86
C ASN A 68 -21.57 16.51 27.78
N PRO A 69 -22.21 17.11 26.75
CA PRO A 69 -21.50 17.75 25.64
C PRO A 69 -20.57 18.90 26.07
N THR A 70 -20.99 19.70 27.06
CA THR A 70 -20.19 20.85 27.55
C THR A 70 -18.91 20.38 28.22
N SER A 71 -18.98 19.34 29.06
CA SER A 71 -17.81 18.77 29.71
C SER A 71 -16.90 18.02 28.73
N PHE A 72 -17.48 17.42 27.69
CA PHE A 72 -16.74 16.75 26.63
C PHE A 72 -16.04 17.77 25.72
N GLN A 73 -16.67 18.91 25.39
CA GLN A 73 -16.08 20.00 24.64
C GLN A 73 -14.93 20.66 25.41
N ALA A 74 -15.06 20.80 26.74
CA ALA A 74 -13.96 21.23 27.61
C ALA A 74 -12.74 20.28 27.58
N LEU A 75 -12.93 19.03 27.23
CA LEU A 75 -11.86 18.06 26.96
C LEU A 75 -11.03 18.45 25.73
N GLU A 76 -11.63 19.06 24.74
CA GLU A 76 -10.97 19.56 23.53
C GLU A 76 -10.23 20.89 23.81
N GLU A 77 -10.77 21.73 24.68
CA GLU A 77 -10.21 23.06 24.99
C GLU A 77 -9.16 23.04 26.14
N THR A 78 -9.19 22.06 27.05
CA THR A 78 -8.29 21.96 28.20
C THR A 78 -7.09 21.05 27.96
N ALA A 79 -6.34 21.24 26.88
CA ALA A 79 -4.97 20.74 26.82
C ALA A 79 -4.05 21.74 27.57
N PRO A 80 -3.47 21.42 28.75
CA PRO A 80 -2.53 22.31 29.39
C PRO A 80 -1.31 22.49 28.50
N LYS A 81 -0.87 23.73 28.29
CA LYS A 81 0.47 24.09 27.79
C LYS A 81 1.55 23.59 28.77
N ALA A 82 1.68 22.29 28.95
CA ALA A 82 2.74 21.71 29.73
C ALA A 82 3.95 21.49 28.82
N GLN A 83 5.12 21.89 29.28
CA GLN A 83 6.41 21.56 28.66
C GLN A 83 6.42 20.06 28.32
N HIS A 84 6.32 19.71 27.04
CA HIS A 84 6.28 18.35 26.58
C HIS A 84 7.68 17.77 26.63
N VAL A 85 8.00 17.05 27.69
CA VAL A 85 9.18 16.19 27.70
C VAL A 85 8.84 14.96 26.87
N PRO A 86 9.56 14.67 25.78
CA PRO A 86 9.29 13.51 24.92
C PRO A 86 9.51 12.21 25.73
N ARG A 87 8.56 11.27 25.63
CA ARG A 87 8.59 10.04 26.44
C ARG A 87 8.97 8.80 25.66
N THR A 88 8.57 8.71 24.41
CA THR A 88 8.91 7.60 23.52
C THR A 88 10.12 7.95 22.66
N ALA A 89 10.76 6.95 22.03
CA ALA A 89 11.80 7.20 21.03
C ALA A 89 11.27 8.04 19.88
N GLN A 90 10.07 7.72 19.38
CA GLN A 90 9.44 8.45 18.29
C GLN A 90 9.16 9.92 18.64
N ASP A 91 8.67 10.19 19.87
CA ASP A 91 8.49 11.57 20.32
C ASP A 91 9.84 12.32 20.34
N ARG A 92 10.91 11.70 20.85
CA ARG A 92 12.24 12.32 20.90
C ARG A 92 12.79 12.61 19.51
N ILE A 93 12.65 11.67 18.57
CA ILE A 93 13.07 11.85 17.17
C ILE A 93 12.33 13.03 16.54
N THR A 94 11.01 13.08 16.72
CA THR A 94 10.17 14.19 16.21
C THR A 94 10.61 15.53 16.81
N PHE A 95 10.84 15.58 18.13
CA PHE A 95 11.33 16.80 18.79
C PHE A 95 12.74 17.21 18.30
N LEU A 96 13.64 16.27 18.10
CA LEU A 96 14.96 16.52 17.53
C LEU A 96 14.86 17.11 16.13
N LEU A 97 14.03 16.53 15.27
CA LEU A 97 13.80 17.03 13.90
C LEU A 97 13.29 18.48 13.92
N VAL A 98 12.21 18.77 14.66
CA VAL A 98 11.67 20.11 14.79
C VAL A 98 12.73 21.08 15.35
N ARG A 99 13.45 20.67 16.38
CA ARG A 99 14.45 21.50 17.05
C ARG A 99 15.59 21.89 16.11
N PHE A 100 16.10 20.94 15.31
CA PHE A 100 17.15 21.22 14.32
C PHE A 100 16.65 22.07 13.15
N LEU A 101 15.42 21.83 12.66
CA LEU A 101 14.83 22.56 11.53
C LEU A 101 14.48 24.03 11.89
N THR A 102 14.17 24.30 13.16
CA THR A 102 13.75 25.64 13.60
C THR A 102 14.84 26.41 14.33
N SER A 103 15.98 25.79 14.68
CA SER A 103 17.04 26.46 15.42
C SER A 103 18.06 27.15 14.51
N ALA A 104 18.29 28.44 14.75
CA ALA A 104 19.40 29.17 14.12
C ALA A 104 20.78 28.81 14.70
N PHE A 105 20.82 28.24 15.91
CA PHE A 105 22.04 27.98 16.69
C PHE A 105 22.38 26.50 16.71
N SER A 106 23.64 26.21 17.04
CA SER A 106 24.09 24.83 17.30
C SER A 106 23.43 24.27 18.56
N ILE A 107 23.06 23.01 18.52
CA ILE A 107 22.40 22.27 19.61
C ILE A 107 23.39 21.27 20.19
N LYS A 108 23.52 21.22 21.50
CA LYS A 108 24.30 20.21 22.22
C LYS A 108 23.38 19.10 22.69
N LEU A 109 23.74 17.86 22.41
CA LEU A 109 22.95 16.69 22.86
C LEU A 109 22.98 16.56 24.39
N GLU A 110 24.04 17.01 25.04
CA GLU A 110 24.14 17.03 26.50
C GLU A 110 23.03 17.91 27.10
N ASP A 111 22.82 19.12 26.55
CA ASP A 111 21.80 20.06 27.05
C ASP A 111 20.38 19.46 26.88
N LEU A 112 20.14 18.76 25.75
CA LEU A 112 18.85 18.07 25.51
C LEU A 112 18.68 16.82 26.39
N ALA A 113 19.75 16.10 26.65
CA ALA A 113 19.73 14.93 27.54
C ALA A 113 19.32 15.32 28.95
N ASP A 114 19.88 16.44 29.44
CA ASP A 114 19.53 17.01 30.74
C ASP A 114 18.09 17.57 30.74
N GLU A 115 17.67 18.27 29.68
CA GLU A 115 16.31 18.82 29.52
C GLU A 115 15.24 17.71 29.52
N TRP A 116 15.52 16.58 28.89
CA TRP A 116 14.55 15.49 28.72
C TRP A 116 14.72 14.33 29.70
N PHE A 117 15.68 14.44 30.62
CA PHE A 117 15.99 13.42 31.63
C PHE A 117 16.30 12.04 31.01
N VAL A 118 17.05 12.02 29.91
CA VAL A 118 17.49 10.80 29.21
C VAL A 118 19.02 10.73 29.13
N SER A 119 19.56 9.55 28.89
CA SER A 119 21.02 9.42 28.71
C SER A 119 21.46 10.00 27.34
N ARG A 120 22.69 10.53 27.28
CA ARG A 120 23.30 10.94 26.01
C ARG A 120 23.35 9.80 25.01
N ALA A 121 23.61 8.56 25.47
CA ALA A 121 23.64 7.39 24.62
C ALA A 121 22.28 7.11 23.97
N THR A 122 21.18 7.33 24.70
CA THR A 122 19.82 7.22 24.16
C THR A 122 19.60 8.20 23.01
N LEU A 123 19.98 9.48 23.19
CA LEU A 123 19.85 10.48 22.13
C LEU A 123 20.78 10.20 20.94
N GLN A 124 21.97 9.62 21.17
CA GLN A 124 22.85 9.21 20.08
C GLN A 124 22.24 8.12 19.20
N ASN A 125 21.50 7.19 19.78
CA ASN A 125 20.74 6.17 19.03
C ASN A 125 19.60 6.81 18.25
N ASP A 126 18.83 7.71 18.89
CA ASP A 126 17.73 8.43 18.20
C ASP A 126 18.27 9.29 17.03
N MET A 127 19.50 9.81 17.12
CA MET A 127 20.14 10.60 16.07
C MET A 127 20.47 9.80 14.80
N VAL A 128 20.42 8.48 14.80
CA VAL A 128 20.60 7.68 13.59
C VAL A 128 19.43 7.96 12.66
N GLU A 129 18.21 7.77 13.14
CA GLU A 129 16.99 8.01 12.37
C GLU A 129 16.82 9.49 11.97
N VAL A 130 17.21 10.42 12.87
CA VAL A 130 17.22 11.86 12.55
C VAL A 130 18.12 12.17 11.36
N ARG A 131 19.32 11.57 11.29
CA ARG A 131 20.24 11.77 10.15
C ARG A 131 19.72 11.16 8.87
N GLU A 132 19.17 9.95 8.93
CA GLU A 132 18.55 9.30 7.78
C GLU A 132 17.40 10.14 7.23
N ARG A 133 16.56 10.70 8.09
CA ARG A 133 15.49 11.60 7.69
C ARG A 133 16.04 12.84 6.99
N PHE A 134 17.02 13.51 7.55
CA PHE A 134 17.65 14.70 6.94
C PHE A 134 18.31 14.38 5.60
N GLN A 135 18.97 13.23 5.49
CA GLN A 135 19.63 12.82 4.26
C GLN A 135 18.64 12.70 3.08
N ARG A 136 17.40 12.28 3.31
CA ARG A 136 16.34 12.21 2.28
C ARG A 136 16.05 13.58 1.66
N TYR A 137 16.27 14.65 2.41
CA TYR A 137 16.09 16.03 1.96
C TYR A 137 17.42 16.73 1.61
N GLN A 138 18.52 15.98 1.45
CA GLN A 138 19.86 16.51 1.19
C GLN A 138 20.32 17.49 2.28
N LEU A 139 19.86 17.30 3.51
CA LEU A 139 20.26 18.06 4.69
C LEU A 139 21.33 17.30 5.46
N THR A 140 22.31 18.03 6.01
CA THR A 140 23.43 17.45 6.77
C THR A 140 23.55 18.06 8.14
N LEU A 141 23.89 17.24 9.16
CA LEU A 141 24.21 17.67 10.51
C LEU A 141 25.71 17.71 10.72
N GLU A 142 26.28 18.91 10.79
CA GLU A 142 27.69 19.10 11.13
C GLU A 142 27.87 19.19 12.65
N THR A 143 28.84 18.44 13.16
CA THR A 143 29.24 18.48 14.56
C THR A 143 30.47 19.36 14.71
N ARG A 144 30.40 20.42 15.54
CA ARG A 144 31.54 21.26 15.88
C ARG A 144 31.98 20.99 17.32
N PRO A 145 33.26 20.64 17.55
CA PRO A 145 33.76 20.39 18.88
C PRO A 145 33.43 21.55 19.84
N ARG A 146 32.85 21.26 21.01
CA ARG A 146 32.42 22.19 22.06
C ARG A 146 31.23 23.10 21.71
N HIS A 147 30.76 23.13 20.45
CA HIS A 147 29.65 23.99 20.00
C HIS A 147 28.35 23.22 19.75
N GLY A 148 28.42 21.89 19.64
CA GLY A 148 27.24 21.07 19.33
C GLY A 148 27.07 20.80 17.83
N MET A 149 25.85 20.47 17.42
CA MET A 149 25.46 20.14 16.06
C MET A 149 24.59 21.23 15.46
N LYS A 150 24.77 21.49 14.17
CA LYS A 150 23.96 22.42 13.39
C LYS A 150 23.55 21.79 12.07
N LEU A 151 22.31 22.07 11.66
CA LEU A 151 21.75 21.65 10.38
C LEU A 151 22.25 22.57 9.25
N PHE A 152 22.63 21.96 8.13
CA PHE A 152 23.04 22.63 6.89
C PHE A 152 22.31 22.05 5.69
N GLY A 153 21.97 22.91 4.75
CA GLY A 153 21.30 22.57 3.49
C GLY A 153 20.66 23.81 2.87
N SER A 154 19.99 23.61 1.73
CA SER A 154 19.25 24.68 1.09
C SER A 154 18.01 25.06 1.91
N GLU A 155 17.59 26.32 1.85
CA GLU A 155 16.35 26.76 2.52
C GLU A 155 15.12 26.01 1.97
N VAL A 156 15.11 25.69 0.66
CA VAL A 156 14.08 24.85 0.03
C VAL A 156 13.99 23.50 0.71
N SER A 157 15.13 22.81 0.90
CA SER A 157 15.21 21.50 1.56
C SER A 157 14.75 21.58 3.03
N ILE A 158 15.15 22.63 3.74
CA ILE A 158 14.72 22.85 5.14
C ILE A 158 13.20 23.01 5.22
N ARG A 159 12.60 23.82 4.34
CA ARG A 159 11.15 24.03 4.29
C ARG A 159 10.40 22.78 3.88
N ALA A 160 10.90 22.04 2.88
CA ALA A 160 10.30 20.78 2.47
C ALA A 160 10.26 19.79 3.64
N CYS A 161 11.40 19.55 4.29
CA CYS A 161 11.48 18.65 5.44
C CYS A 161 10.57 19.11 6.61
N LEU A 162 10.53 20.41 6.88
CA LEU A 162 9.69 20.97 7.95
C LEU A 162 8.20 20.84 7.62
N THR A 163 7.79 21.15 6.39
CA THR A 163 6.38 21.08 5.98
C THR A 163 5.89 19.63 6.00
N ASP A 164 6.69 18.68 5.48
CA ASP A 164 6.32 17.27 5.48
C ASP A 164 6.23 16.70 6.90
N LEU A 165 7.16 17.09 7.79
CA LEU A 165 7.09 16.71 9.20
C LEU A 165 5.84 17.26 9.89
N LEU A 166 5.50 18.52 9.65
CA LEU A 166 4.28 19.14 10.19
C LEU A 166 3.03 18.49 9.61
N TRP A 167 3.04 18.14 8.33
CA TRP A 167 1.96 17.41 7.68
C TRP A 167 1.74 16.04 8.32
N GLU A 168 2.79 15.25 8.52
CA GLU A 168 2.72 13.95 9.21
C GLU A 168 2.11 14.08 10.61
N LEU A 169 2.49 15.12 11.35
CA LEU A 169 1.94 15.40 12.68
C LEU A 169 0.44 15.72 12.64
N THR A 170 -0.04 16.41 11.60
CA THR A 170 -1.48 16.67 11.44
C THR A 170 -2.29 15.41 11.11
N GLN A 171 -1.66 14.40 10.48
CA GLN A 171 -2.33 13.12 10.16
C GLN A 171 -2.39 12.17 11.36
N GLN A 172 -1.52 12.30 12.35
CA GLN A 172 -1.46 11.43 13.53
C GLN A 172 -2.54 11.74 14.59
N GLY A 173 -3.39 12.73 14.36
CA GLY A 173 -4.45 13.13 15.30
C GLY A 173 -3.92 13.88 16.52
N ASP A 174 -4.67 13.90 17.63
CA ASP A 174 -4.47 14.70 18.86
C ASP A 174 -3.12 14.50 19.61
N ILE A 175 -2.04 14.21 18.94
CA ILE A 175 -0.70 14.32 19.51
C ILE A 175 -0.38 15.81 19.52
N ALA A 176 -0.28 16.40 20.72
CA ALA A 176 0.12 17.79 20.85
C ALA A 176 1.46 18.01 20.11
N PRO A 177 1.51 18.98 19.19
CA PRO A 177 2.72 19.19 18.41
C PRO A 177 3.92 19.46 19.32
N PRO A 178 5.13 19.03 18.92
CA PRO A 178 6.35 19.31 19.69
C PRO A 178 6.54 20.81 19.87
N ILE A 179 7.20 21.21 20.94
CA ILE A 179 7.52 22.62 21.22
C ILE A 179 8.23 23.24 20.01
N GLY A 180 7.67 24.31 19.48
CA GLY A 180 8.13 24.97 18.26
C GLY A 180 7.32 24.64 17.01
N ALA A 181 6.63 23.50 16.94
CA ALA A 181 5.68 23.19 15.87
C ALA A 181 4.32 23.84 16.08
N GLU A 182 3.94 24.13 17.33
CA GLU A 182 2.69 24.84 17.67
C GLU A 182 2.55 26.19 16.95
N ALA A 183 3.67 26.88 16.73
CA ALA A 183 3.69 28.17 16.04
C ALA A 183 3.33 28.08 14.54
N PHE A 184 3.37 26.88 13.95
CA PHE A 184 3.07 26.67 12.54
C PHE A 184 1.65 26.11 12.32
N ALA A 185 1.03 25.53 13.35
CA ALA A 185 -0.08 24.61 13.14
C ALA A 185 -1.47 25.23 13.16
N ALA A 186 -1.70 26.41 13.75
CA ALA A 186 -3.06 26.85 14.02
C ALA A 186 -3.43 28.22 13.42
N GLU A 187 -2.64 29.25 13.61
CA GLU A 187 -3.08 30.63 13.35
C GLU A 187 -3.01 31.00 11.85
N VAL A 188 -1.85 30.76 11.21
CA VAL A 188 -1.65 31.14 9.81
C VAL A 188 -2.46 30.25 8.85
N PRO A 189 -2.51 28.92 9.01
CA PRO A 189 -3.38 28.08 8.17
C PRO A 189 -4.86 28.48 8.24
N ALA A 190 -5.39 28.77 9.43
CA ALA A 190 -6.77 29.18 9.60
C ALA A 190 -7.10 30.54 8.94
N LEU A 191 -6.13 31.46 8.90
CA LEU A 191 -6.29 32.73 8.20
C LEU A 191 -6.15 32.59 6.68
N LEU A 192 -5.29 31.70 6.22
CA LEU A 192 -4.99 31.51 4.80
C LEU A 192 -6.05 30.65 4.07
N GLU A 193 -6.66 29.69 4.76
CA GLU A 193 -7.61 28.74 4.16
C GLU A 193 -8.75 29.43 3.40
N PRO A 194 -9.52 30.39 3.95
CA PRO A 194 -10.60 31.04 3.21
C PRO A 194 -10.10 31.85 2.01
N VAL A 195 -8.92 32.47 2.11
CA VAL A 195 -8.31 33.22 1.01
C VAL A 195 -7.85 32.29 -0.10
N LEU A 196 -7.27 31.15 0.28
CA LEU A 196 -6.86 30.11 -0.67
C LEU A 196 -8.07 29.57 -1.45
N GLN A 197 -9.14 29.20 -0.78
CA GLN A 197 -10.36 28.68 -1.42
C GLN A 197 -11.00 29.67 -2.38
N GLU A 198 -11.09 30.93 -1.99
CA GLU A 198 -11.60 32.01 -2.86
C GLU A 198 -10.70 32.20 -4.08
N THR A 199 -9.38 32.24 -3.90
CA THR A 199 -8.40 32.41 -4.98
C THR A 199 -8.43 31.22 -5.95
N LEU A 200 -8.42 29.98 -5.43
CA LEU A 200 -8.51 28.78 -6.26
C LEU A 200 -9.80 28.76 -7.10
N THR A 201 -10.93 29.12 -6.49
CA THR A 201 -12.22 29.20 -7.20
C THR A 201 -12.18 30.24 -8.31
N ARG A 202 -11.63 31.42 -8.05
CA ARG A 202 -11.51 32.56 -9.02
C ARG A 202 -10.65 32.17 -10.22
N HIS A 203 -9.57 31.43 -10.00
CA HIS A 203 -8.64 31.01 -11.05
C HIS A 203 -8.96 29.63 -11.64
N HIS A 204 -10.11 29.03 -11.32
CA HIS A 204 -10.55 27.71 -11.79
C HIS A 204 -9.52 26.60 -11.53
N ILE A 205 -8.90 26.62 -10.34
CA ILE A 205 -7.96 25.62 -9.88
C ILE A 205 -8.67 24.71 -8.87
N ARG A 206 -8.53 23.40 -9.03
CA ARG A 206 -9.04 22.40 -8.07
C ARG A 206 -7.88 21.71 -7.39
N LEU A 207 -7.89 21.69 -6.09
CA LEU A 207 -7.03 20.84 -5.26
C LEU A 207 -7.92 19.84 -4.50
N THR A 208 -7.30 18.81 -3.95
CA THR A 208 -7.98 17.98 -2.93
C THR A 208 -7.98 18.71 -1.59
N ASP A 209 -8.88 18.37 -0.67
CA ASP A 209 -8.89 18.93 0.69
C ASP A 209 -7.52 18.76 1.39
N ALA A 210 -6.85 17.63 1.15
CA ALA A 210 -5.49 17.39 1.62
C ALA A 210 -4.48 18.35 0.97
N GLY A 211 -4.63 18.61 -0.33
CA GLY A 211 -3.79 19.57 -1.07
C GLY A 211 -3.95 20.99 -0.58
N GLU A 212 -5.18 21.46 -0.33
CA GLU A 212 -5.47 22.79 0.21
C GLU A 212 -4.84 22.96 1.60
N ARG A 213 -5.06 22.00 2.50
CA ARG A 213 -4.45 22.01 3.85
C ARG A 213 -2.93 22.01 3.80
N PHE A 214 -2.32 21.25 2.87
CA PHE A 214 -0.87 21.25 2.69
C PHE A 214 -0.35 22.61 2.23
N VAL A 215 -1.02 23.27 1.26
CA VAL A 215 -0.64 24.60 0.78
C VAL A 215 -0.75 25.65 1.90
N CYS A 216 -1.79 25.57 2.73
CA CYS A 216 -1.93 26.42 3.92
C CYS A 216 -0.78 26.20 4.92
N LEU A 217 -0.39 24.95 5.15
CA LEU A 217 0.71 24.59 6.04
C LEU A 217 2.05 25.08 5.49
N TYR A 218 2.29 24.91 4.19
CA TYR A 218 3.46 25.48 3.51
C TYR A 218 3.50 27.00 3.65
N GLY A 219 2.35 27.66 3.46
CA GLY A 219 2.22 29.10 3.67
C GLY A 219 2.61 29.53 5.09
N ALA A 220 2.24 28.77 6.12
CA ALA A 220 2.66 29.03 7.50
C ALA A 220 4.18 28.90 7.69
N VAL A 221 4.79 27.91 7.04
CA VAL A 221 6.26 27.75 7.04
C VAL A 221 6.91 28.94 6.34
N VAL A 222 6.40 29.39 5.19
CA VAL A 222 6.89 30.60 4.46
C VAL A 222 6.84 31.80 5.37
N VAL A 223 5.67 32.11 5.94
CA VAL A 223 5.49 33.29 6.84
C VAL A 223 6.50 33.27 7.97
N ARG A 224 6.69 32.12 8.61
CA ARG A 224 7.63 32.01 9.73
C ARG A 224 9.07 32.18 9.29
N ARG A 225 9.50 31.44 8.24
CA ARG A 225 10.90 31.48 7.77
C ARG A 225 11.30 32.85 7.25
N VAL A 226 10.40 33.53 6.50
CA VAL A 226 10.66 34.90 6.02
C VAL A 226 10.70 35.89 7.20
N SER A 227 9.80 35.75 8.18
CA SER A 227 9.83 36.59 9.39
C SER A 227 11.14 36.45 10.17
N GLU A 228 11.71 35.25 10.21
CA GLU A 228 12.99 34.96 10.84
C GLU A 228 14.21 35.38 10.01
N GLY A 229 14.02 35.81 8.76
CA GLY A 229 15.09 36.30 7.90
C GLY A 229 15.73 35.26 7.01
N TYR A 230 15.01 34.19 6.67
CA TYR A 230 15.43 33.12 5.76
C TYR A 230 14.59 33.09 4.48
N PRO A 231 14.69 34.11 3.58
CA PRO A 231 14.00 34.09 2.29
C PRO A 231 14.62 33.04 1.35
N LEU A 232 13.84 32.58 0.37
CA LEU A 232 14.35 31.73 -0.71
C LEU A 232 15.30 32.52 -1.63
N ALA A 233 16.35 31.84 -2.11
CA ALA A 233 17.22 32.32 -3.16
C ALA A 233 16.50 32.34 -4.52
N ASP A 234 17.12 32.93 -5.53
CA ASP A 234 16.58 33.04 -6.88
C ASP A 234 16.20 31.66 -7.44
N PHE A 235 14.96 31.59 -7.87
CA PHE A 235 14.36 30.38 -8.46
C PHE A 235 13.27 30.82 -9.45
N SER A 236 13.12 30.08 -10.54
CA SER A 236 12.05 30.25 -11.52
C SER A 236 11.46 28.90 -11.87
N ALA A 237 10.16 28.77 -11.76
CA ALA A 237 9.43 27.58 -12.15
C ALA A 237 9.24 27.55 -13.67
N GLU A 238 9.48 26.38 -14.27
CA GLU A 238 9.22 26.13 -15.69
C GLU A 238 7.85 25.45 -15.85
N ASP A 239 7.22 25.61 -17.00
CA ASP A 239 6.00 24.89 -17.42
C ASP A 239 4.82 24.95 -16.43
N VAL A 240 4.64 26.08 -15.75
CA VAL A 240 3.47 26.29 -14.88
C VAL A 240 2.42 27.11 -15.62
N ALA A 241 1.17 26.65 -15.58
CA ALA A 241 0.04 27.31 -16.23
C ALA A 241 -0.19 28.74 -15.71
N GLN A 242 -0.65 29.66 -16.58
CA GLN A 242 -0.79 31.07 -16.24
C GLN A 242 -1.79 31.31 -15.11
N ASN A 243 -2.91 30.56 -15.05
CA ASN A 243 -3.88 30.68 -13.98
C ASN A 243 -3.30 30.30 -12.61
N VAL A 244 -2.37 29.33 -12.56
CA VAL A 244 -1.65 28.97 -11.32
C VAL A 244 -0.69 30.09 -10.91
N ARG A 245 0.00 30.71 -11.87
CA ARG A 245 0.87 31.87 -11.59
C ARG A 245 0.08 33.04 -11.03
N ASP A 246 -1.09 33.33 -11.60
CA ASP A 246 -1.93 34.44 -11.15
C ASP A 246 -2.50 34.17 -9.75
N ALA A 247 -2.91 32.92 -9.46
CA ALA A 247 -3.34 32.52 -8.12
C ALA A 247 -2.20 32.59 -7.09
N ALA A 248 -1.00 32.11 -7.44
CA ALA A 248 0.15 32.19 -6.55
C ALA A 248 0.56 33.62 -6.25
N ARG A 249 0.50 34.53 -7.23
CA ARG A 249 0.77 35.98 -7.04
C ARG A 249 -0.19 36.59 -6.04
N GLU A 250 -1.49 36.29 -6.14
CA GLU A 250 -2.51 36.76 -5.21
C GLU A 250 -2.25 36.26 -3.79
N LEU A 251 -1.98 34.95 -3.64
CA LEU A 251 -1.67 34.33 -2.35
C LEU A 251 -0.36 34.85 -1.75
N THR A 252 0.66 35.12 -2.58
CA THR A 252 1.93 35.72 -2.14
C THR A 252 1.69 37.11 -1.50
N GLY A 253 0.76 37.88 -2.03
CA GLY A 253 0.36 39.15 -1.42
C GLY A 253 -0.20 38.97 0.00
N GLU A 254 -1.01 37.96 0.24
CA GLU A 254 -1.54 37.63 1.57
C GLU A 254 -0.45 37.11 2.51
N LEU A 255 0.42 36.22 2.03
CA LEU A 255 1.56 35.74 2.82
C LEU A 255 2.50 36.86 3.23
N GLN A 256 2.75 37.84 2.33
CA GLN A 256 3.54 39.03 2.62
C GLN A 256 2.89 39.88 3.73
N ARG A 257 1.57 40.05 3.69
CA ARG A 257 0.82 40.74 4.74
C ARG A 257 0.95 40.03 6.10
N LEU A 258 0.83 38.69 6.11
CA LEU A 258 0.97 37.89 7.32
C LEU A 258 2.41 37.88 7.86
N ALA A 259 3.41 37.84 7.00
CA ALA A 259 4.83 37.84 7.39
C ALA A 259 5.31 39.23 7.89
N GLY A 260 4.61 40.32 7.51
CA GLY A 260 5.02 41.70 7.80
C GLY A 260 6.33 42.11 7.10
N LYS A 261 6.77 41.35 6.08
CA LYS A 261 7.99 41.56 5.31
C LYS A 261 7.75 41.28 3.83
N PRO A 262 8.46 41.95 2.91
CA PRO A 262 8.36 41.61 1.50
C PRO A 262 8.86 40.18 1.24
N LEU A 263 8.17 39.46 0.37
CA LEU A 263 8.57 38.15 -0.13
C LEU A 263 9.41 38.33 -1.41
N SER A 264 10.38 37.42 -1.60
CA SER A 264 11.17 37.39 -2.84
C SER A 264 10.34 36.84 -4.01
N PRO A 265 10.69 37.11 -5.28
CA PRO A 265 10.04 36.49 -6.42
C PRO A 265 10.11 34.95 -6.37
N ALA A 266 11.15 34.39 -5.79
CA ALA A 266 11.31 32.93 -5.63
C ALA A 266 10.22 32.31 -4.74
N GLU A 267 9.68 33.07 -3.77
CA GLU A 267 8.57 32.57 -2.94
C GLU A 267 7.29 32.41 -3.75
N GLU A 268 6.98 33.32 -4.67
CA GLU A 268 5.85 33.21 -5.60
C GLU A 268 6.03 31.97 -6.50
N GLU A 269 7.21 31.82 -7.08
CA GLU A 269 7.52 30.69 -7.97
C GLU A 269 7.42 29.32 -7.26
N TRP A 270 7.91 29.22 -6.02
CA TRP A 270 7.75 27.99 -5.23
C TRP A 270 6.30 27.73 -4.84
N LEU A 271 5.52 28.77 -4.57
CA LEU A 271 4.09 28.63 -4.32
C LEU A 271 3.35 28.12 -5.58
N CYS A 272 3.73 28.63 -6.78
CA CYS A 272 3.26 28.10 -8.06
C CYS A 272 3.50 26.59 -8.16
N VAL A 273 4.72 26.15 -7.85
CA VAL A 273 5.10 24.72 -7.90
C VAL A 273 4.26 23.89 -6.92
N HIS A 274 4.05 24.36 -5.69
CA HIS A 274 3.26 23.65 -4.71
C HIS A 274 1.78 23.52 -5.08
N ILE A 275 1.19 24.53 -5.73
CA ILE A 275 -0.18 24.49 -6.24
C ILE A 275 -0.24 23.52 -7.43
N ALA A 276 0.64 23.70 -8.43
CA ALA A 276 0.67 22.85 -9.64
C ALA A 276 0.88 21.37 -9.31
N ALA A 277 1.77 21.07 -8.36
CA ALA A 277 2.09 19.70 -7.92
C ALA A 277 0.90 18.96 -7.27
N ARG A 278 -0.14 19.68 -6.84
CA ARG A 278 -1.31 19.13 -6.12
C ARG A 278 -2.63 19.37 -6.85
N GLN A 279 -2.56 19.95 -8.04
CA GLN A 279 -3.74 20.27 -8.84
C GLN A 279 -4.44 18.98 -9.28
N VAL A 280 -5.76 18.92 -9.10
CA VAL A 280 -6.64 17.94 -9.70
C VAL A 280 -7.04 18.48 -11.06
N GLN A 281 -6.55 17.86 -12.13
CA GLN A 281 -6.91 18.23 -13.50
C GLN A 281 -8.14 17.45 -13.93
N ASP A 282 -9.19 18.14 -14.36
CA ASP A 282 -10.23 17.54 -15.18
C ASP A 282 -9.70 17.58 -16.65
N VAL A 283 -9.32 16.43 -17.18
CA VAL A 283 -8.84 16.37 -18.57
C VAL A 283 -10.03 16.37 -19.49
N ASP A 284 -10.14 17.40 -20.31
CA ASP A 284 -10.96 17.36 -21.50
C ASP A 284 -10.18 16.54 -22.56
N PRO A 285 -10.70 15.39 -23.02
CA PRO A 285 -9.99 14.53 -23.98
C PRO A 285 -9.61 15.23 -25.29
N GLU A 286 -10.21 16.38 -25.60
CA GLU A 286 -9.98 17.12 -26.86
C GLU A 286 -8.77 18.09 -26.80
N THR A 287 -8.13 18.29 -25.63
CA THR A 287 -7.04 19.28 -25.45
C THR A 287 -5.65 18.67 -25.23
N ILE A 288 -5.37 17.49 -25.77
CA ILE A 288 -4.09 16.78 -25.58
C ILE A 288 -3.00 17.41 -26.46
N SER A 289 -2.03 18.07 -25.85
CA SER A 289 -0.76 18.41 -26.53
C SER A 289 0.22 17.26 -26.37
N ALA A 290 0.96 16.93 -27.44
CA ALA A 290 1.95 15.84 -27.46
C ALA A 290 3.22 16.22 -26.67
N ASP A 291 3.15 16.19 -25.35
CA ASP A 291 4.27 16.44 -24.44
C ASP A 291 4.86 15.12 -23.90
N ASP A 292 5.99 15.19 -23.23
CA ASP A 292 6.71 14.05 -22.62
C ASP A 292 5.80 13.19 -21.72
N ASP A 293 4.74 13.75 -21.17
CA ASP A 293 3.77 13.09 -20.30
C ASP A 293 2.99 11.99 -21.04
N GLU A 294 2.50 12.27 -22.24
CA GLU A 294 1.79 11.29 -23.09
C GLU A 294 2.75 10.19 -23.56
N ALA A 295 4.00 10.54 -23.84
CA ALA A 295 5.02 9.58 -24.19
C ALA A 295 5.27 8.58 -23.06
N LEU A 296 5.27 9.02 -21.81
CA LEU A 296 5.40 8.14 -20.63
C LEU A 296 4.17 7.23 -20.46
N VAL A 297 2.95 7.75 -20.61
CA VAL A 297 1.71 6.93 -20.57
C VAL A 297 1.79 5.83 -21.62
N ASN A 298 2.05 6.20 -22.86
CA ASN A 298 2.15 5.26 -23.99
C ASN A 298 3.27 4.24 -23.79
N TYR A 299 4.40 4.67 -23.21
CA TYR A 299 5.51 3.77 -22.90
C TYR A 299 5.10 2.73 -21.86
N ILE A 300 4.51 3.13 -20.74
CA ILE A 300 4.06 2.23 -19.67
C ILE A 300 3.09 1.18 -20.25
N LEU A 301 2.05 1.62 -20.97
CA LEU A 301 1.04 0.71 -21.51
C LEU A 301 1.62 -0.25 -22.55
N ARG A 302 2.51 0.23 -23.44
CA ARG A 302 3.21 -0.63 -24.41
C ARG A 302 4.16 -1.61 -23.74
N TYR A 303 4.88 -1.17 -22.71
CA TYR A 303 5.77 -2.04 -21.94
C TYR A 303 4.99 -3.18 -21.29
N ILE A 304 3.88 -2.88 -20.61
CA ILE A 304 3.00 -3.87 -20.00
C ILE A 304 2.49 -4.86 -21.04
N ASN A 305 2.01 -4.37 -22.20
CA ASN A 305 1.56 -5.24 -23.25
C ASN A 305 2.68 -6.14 -23.80
N SER A 306 3.86 -5.59 -24.07
CA SER A 306 4.95 -6.34 -24.69
C SER A 306 5.61 -7.34 -23.75
N GLN A 307 5.79 -6.98 -22.48
CA GLN A 307 6.50 -7.81 -21.49
C GLN A 307 5.60 -8.79 -20.74
N TYR A 308 4.35 -8.38 -20.47
CA TYR A 308 3.41 -9.14 -19.64
C TYR A 308 2.18 -9.65 -20.40
N ASN A 309 2.00 -9.26 -21.65
CA ASN A 309 0.87 -9.65 -22.53
C ASN A 309 -0.52 -9.14 -22.07
N TYR A 310 -0.57 -8.12 -21.23
CA TYR A 310 -1.81 -7.44 -20.86
C TYR A 310 -2.02 -6.22 -21.76
N ASN A 311 -3.00 -6.29 -22.67
CA ASN A 311 -3.32 -5.17 -23.56
C ASN A 311 -4.26 -4.18 -22.89
N LEU A 312 -3.70 -3.08 -22.41
CA LEU A 312 -4.42 -1.94 -21.84
C LEU A 312 -4.40 -0.71 -22.77
N LEU A 313 -3.87 -0.84 -23.99
CA LEU A 313 -3.67 0.27 -24.93
C LEU A 313 -4.99 0.88 -25.41
N ASP A 314 -6.04 0.09 -25.50
CA ASP A 314 -7.35 0.51 -26.01
C ASP A 314 -8.28 1.05 -24.91
N ASP A 315 -7.82 1.12 -23.66
CA ASP A 315 -8.57 1.68 -22.52
C ASP A 315 -8.41 3.21 -22.47
N ALA A 316 -9.29 3.92 -23.18
CA ALA A 316 -9.27 5.38 -23.25
C ALA A 316 -9.42 6.04 -21.86
N GLN A 317 -10.20 5.44 -20.95
CA GLN A 317 -10.38 5.96 -19.59
C GLN A 317 -9.08 5.83 -18.78
N LEU A 318 -8.44 4.66 -18.82
CA LEU A 318 -7.15 4.45 -18.15
C LEU A 318 -6.08 5.40 -18.70
N HIS A 319 -6.04 5.59 -20.03
CA HIS A 319 -5.09 6.52 -20.65
C HIS A 319 -5.29 7.95 -20.15
N ALA A 320 -6.53 8.43 -20.08
CA ALA A 320 -6.86 9.77 -19.58
C ALA A 320 -6.51 9.92 -18.09
N ASP A 321 -6.85 8.93 -17.26
CA ASP A 321 -6.56 8.93 -15.83
C ASP A 321 -5.04 8.95 -15.55
N LEU A 322 -4.28 8.11 -16.26
CA LEU A 322 -2.81 8.10 -16.19
C LEU A 322 -2.20 9.42 -16.64
N LEU A 323 -2.66 9.98 -17.74
CA LEU A 323 -2.15 11.24 -18.25
C LEU A 323 -2.38 12.38 -17.26
N THR A 324 -3.58 12.44 -16.67
CA THR A 324 -3.93 13.41 -15.61
C THR A 324 -2.98 13.31 -14.42
N HIS A 325 -2.73 12.08 -13.95
CA HIS A 325 -1.84 11.84 -12.81
C HIS A 325 -0.38 12.18 -13.16
N ILE A 326 0.10 11.73 -14.31
CA ILE A 326 1.49 11.89 -14.76
C ILE A 326 1.85 13.38 -14.92
N LYS A 327 0.96 14.23 -15.42
CA LYS A 327 1.20 15.67 -15.53
C LYS A 327 1.58 16.30 -14.20
N THR A 328 0.83 16.02 -13.14
CA THR A 328 1.15 16.51 -11.80
C THR A 328 2.35 15.80 -11.17
N MET A 329 2.51 14.51 -11.45
CA MET A 329 3.66 13.73 -11.00
C MET A 329 4.98 14.27 -11.57
N ILE A 330 5.05 14.58 -12.86
CA ILE A 330 6.28 15.12 -13.48
C ILE A 330 6.67 16.45 -12.83
N THR A 331 5.71 17.32 -12.52
CA THR A 331 5.98 18.54 -11.75
C THR A 331 6.61 18.20 -10.39
N ARG A 332 6.06 17.25 -9.65
CA ARG A 332 6.61 16.81 -8.35
C ARG A 332 8.03 16.24 -8.48
N VAL A 333 8.23 15.37 -9.46
CA VAL A 333 9.54 14.74 -9.70
C VAL A 333 10.58 15.78 -10.11
N ARG A 334 10.24 16.70 -11.03
CA ARG A 334 11.12 17.78 -11.49
C ARG A 334 11.59 18.67 -10.34
N TYR A 335 10.71 19.02 -9.43
CA TYR A 335 11.00 19.89 -8.30
C TYR A 335 11.29 19.14 -6.99
N GLN A 336 11.47 17.82 -7.05
CA GLN A 336 11.78 16.95 -5.90
C GLN A 336 10.78 17.10 -4.73
N ILE A 337 9.52 17.35 -5.07
CA ILE A 337 8.42 17.39 -4.10
C ILE A 337 8.02 15.96 -3.77
N MET A 338 8.19 15.55 -2.53
CA MET A 338 7.74 14.23 -2.07
C MET A 338 6.31 14.30 -1.56
N ILE A 339 5.45 13.42 -2.08
CA ILE A 339 4.12 13.18 -1.52
C ILE A 339 4.12 11.76 -0.97
N PRO A 340 3.99 11.59 0.36
CA PRO A 340 3.90 10.26 0.96
C PRO A 340 2.65 9.54 0.46
N ASN A 341 2.78 8.26 0.15
CA ASN A 341 1.65 7.40 -0.15
C ASN A 341 1.31 6.55 1.09
N PRO A 342 0.27 6.89 1.86
CA PRO A 342 -0.07 6.17 3.08
C PRO A 342 -0.56 4.74 2.81
N LEU A 343 -0.88 4.42 1.56
CA LEU A 343 -1.35 3.10 1.13
C LEU A 343 -0.25 2.25 0.49
N LEU A 344 1.02 2.73 0.44
CA LEU A 344 2.09 2.10 -0.32
C LEU A 344 2.27 0.61 0.04
N ASP A 345 2.36 0.29 1.33
CA ASP A 345 2.53 -1.09 1.80
C ASP A 345 1.30 -1.95 1.46
N ASN A 346 0.09 -1.38 1.63
CA ASN A 346 -1.15 -2.06 1.24
C ASN A 346 -1.20 -2.32 -0.27
N ILE A 347 -0.75 -1.35 -1.09
CA ILE A 347 -0.72 -1.50 -2.55
C ILE A 347 0.24 -2.63 -2.95
N LYS A 348 1.45 -2.65 -2.39
CA LYS A 348 2.42 -3.72 -2.63
C LYS A 348 1.88 -5.10 -2.27
N GLN A 349 1.15 -5.20 -1.14
CA GLN A 349 0.59 -6.46 -0.66
C GLN A 349 -0.65 -6.92 -1.44
N HIS A 350 -1.54 -5.99 -1.85
CA HIS A 350 -2.82 -6.35 -2.48
C HIS A 350 -2.74 -6.38 -4.01
N TYR A 351 -1.80 -5.65 -4.61
CA TYR A 351 -1.62 -5.54 -6.06
C TYR A 351 -0.18 -5.86 -6.49
N PRO A 352 0.43 -6.97 -6.02
CA PRO A 352 1.85 -7.26 -6.25
C PRO A 352 2.19 -7.35 -7.73
N MET A 353 1.33 -7.95 -8.55
CA MET A 353 1.55 -8.05 -10.00
C MET A 353 1.46 -6.69 -10.71
N ALA A 354 0.45 -5.87 -10.38
CA ALA A 354 0.33 -4.52 -10.94
C ALA A 354 1.52 -3.64 -10.48
N TRP A 355 1.99 -3.83 -9.24
CA TRP A 355 3.20 -3.20 -8.73
C TRP A 355 4.42 -3.57 -9.57
N ASP A 356 4.67 -4.85 -9.79
CA ASP A 356 5.83 -5.32 -10.55
C ASP A 356 5.83 -4.83 -12.00
N MET A 357 4.69 -4.89 -12.67
CA MET A 357 4.55 -4.40 -14.06
C MET A 357 4.81 -2.89 -14.15
N THR A 358 4.25 -2.11 -13.24
CA THR A 358 4.39 -0.65 -13.23
C THR A 358 5.81 -0.26 -12.86
N LEU A 359 6.40 -0.88 -11.83
CA LEU A 359 7.78 -0.65 -11.42
C LEU A 359 8.76 -0.95 -12.56
N ALA A 360 8.60 -2.09 -13.23
CA ALA A 360 9.44 -2.48 -14.34
C ALA A 360 9.35 -1.49 -15.51
N ALA A 361 8.14 -1.06 -15.87
CA ALA A 361 7.91 -0.09 -16.94
C ALA A 361 8.54 1.27 -16.62
N VAL A 362 8.29 1.79 -15.40
CA VAL A 362 8.82 3.08 -14.94
C VAL A 362 10.35 3.04 -14.82
N SER A 363 10.91 1.97 -14.29
CA SER A 363 12.37 1.80 -14.17
C SER A 363 13.06 1.70 -15.53
N SER A 364 12.41 1.03 -16.49
CA SER A 364 12.90 0.98 -17.87
C SER A 364 12.87 2.35 -18.53
N TRP A 365 11.81 3.14 -18.32
CA TRP A 365 11.72 4.53 -18.77
C TRP A 365 12.80 5.40 -18.14
N GLY A 366 13.10 5.22 -16.84
CA GLY A 366 14.11 5.96 -16.11
C GLY A 366 15.52 5.89 -16.70
N LYS A 367 15.82 4.88 -17.54
CA LYS A 367 17.09 4.80 -18.29
C LYS A 367 17.22 5.88 -19.38
N TYR A 368 16.12 6.49 -19.79
CA TYR A 368 16.06 7.48 -20.88
C TYR A 368 15.76 8.90 -20.40
N THR A 369 15.55 9.10 -19.09
CA THR A 369 15.20 10.39 -18.50
C THR A 369 16.12 10.74 -17.33
N PRO A 370 16.34 12.03 -17.03
CA PRO A 370 17.10 12.45 -15.84
C PRO A 370 16.30 12.32 -14.54
N TYR A 371 15.04 11.93 -14.62
CA TYR A 371 14.13 11.91 -13.47
C TYR A 371 14.11 10.56 -12.77
N THR A 372 14.15 10.59 -11.44
CA THR A 372 13.94 9.42 -10.59
C THR A 372 12.54 9.47 -10.00
N ILE A 373 11.68 8.54 -10.39
CA ILE A 373 10.31 8.42 -9.88
C ILE A 373 10.35 7.60 -8.59
N SER A 374 9.86 8.17 -7.50
CA SER A 374 9.86 7.52 -6.19
C SER A 374 8.84 6.37 -6.11
N GLU A 375 9.04 5.45 -5.16
CA GLU A 375 8.08 4.37 -4.90
C GLU A 375 6.68 4.87 -4.54
N ASN A 376 6.58 6.00 -3.86
CA ASN A 376 5.29 6.62 -3.55
C ASN A 376 4.51 6.97 -4.82
N GLU A 377 5.18 7.56 -5.81
CA GLU A 377 4.56 7.91 -7.10
C GLU A 377 4.22 6.65 -7.90
N ILE A 378 5.10 5.65 -7.91
CA ILE A 378 4.82 4.36 -8.54
C ILE A 378 3.56 3.73 -7.92
N GLY A 379 3.42 3.78 -6.59
CA GLY A 379 2.23 3.28 -5.90
C GLY A 379 0.93 3.93 -6.37
N PHE A 380 0.93 5.23 -6.65
CA PHE A 380 -0.24 5.90 -7.22
C PHE A 380 -0.53 5.44 -8.66
N LEU A 381 0.51 5.25 -9.50
CA LEU A 381 0.34 4.71 -10.85
C LEU A 381 -0.21 3.28 -10.82
N VAL A 382 0.22 2.47 -9.86
CA VAL A 382 -0.26 1.09 -9.69
C VAL A 382 -1.77 1.02 -9.47
N LEU A 383 -2.36 1.98 -8.74
CA LEU A 383 -3.80 2.02 -8.56
C LEU A 383 -4.55 2.20 -9.89
N HIS A 384 -4.06 3.06 -10.77
CA HIS A 384 -4.65 3.24 -12.12
C HIS A 384 -4.50 1.99 -12.96
N ILE A 385 -3.30 1.41 -13.01
CA ILE A 385 -3.03 0.15 -13.75
C ILE A 385 -3.89 -1.00 -13.18
N GLY A 386 -4.00 -1.11 -11.85
CA GLY A 386 -4.83 -2.11 -11.18
C GLY A 386 -6.30 -2.03 -11.60
N VAL A 387 -6.86 -0.81 -11.67
CA VAL A 387 -8.25 -0.60 -12.15
C VAL A 387 -8.41 -1.02 -13.62
N GLY A 388 -7.43 -0.72 -14.47
CA GLY A 388 -7.43 -1.17 -15.88
C GLY A 388 -7.38 -2.69 -15.99
N LEU A 389 -6.52 -3.34 -15.21
CA LEU A 389 -6.43 -4.81 -15.17
C LEU A 389 -7.73 -5.44 -14.66
N GLU A 390 -8.34 -4.87 -13.63
CA GLU A 390 -9.63 -5.35 -13.12
C GLU A 390 -10.73 -5.24 -14.17
N ARG A 391 -10.79 -4.11 -14.89
CA ARG A 391 -11.80 -3.85 -15.92
C ARG A 391 -11.72 -4.82 -17.11
N HIS A 392 -10.51 -5.15 -17.56
CA HIS A 392 -10.31 -5.94 -18.78
C HIS A 392 -10.01 -7.42 -18.52
N TYR A 393 -9.47 -7.77 -17.33
CA TYR A 393 -8.97 -9.11 -17.06
C TYR A 393 -9.55 -9.75 -15.80
N ASN A 394 -10.50 -9.10 -15.12
CA ASN A 394 -11.02 -9.51 -13.81
C ASN A 394 -9.88 -9.87 -12.85
N ILE A 395 -9.47 -8.97 -11.98
CA ILE A 395 -8.36 -9.18 -11.05
C ILE A 395 -8.51 -10.53 -10.35
N GLY A 396 -7.60 -11.44 -10.66
CA GLY A 396 -7.64 -12.83 -10.22
C GLY A 396 -8.27 -13.74 -11.27
N TYR A 397 -7.45 -14.62 -11.82
CA TYR A 397 -7.95 -15.74 -12.61
C TYR A 397 -8.89 -16.55 -11.72
N GLN A 398 -10.18 -16.47 -11.97
CA GLN A 398 -11.17 -17.32 -11.31
C GLN A 398 -11.46 -18.50 -12.24
N ARG A 399 -10.87 -19.66 -11.92
CA ARG A 399 -11.23 -20.89 -12.58
C ARG A 399 -12.70 -21.18 -12.34
N GLN A 400 -13.47 -21.31 -13.42
CA GLN A 400 -14.88 -21.66 -13.32
C GLN A 400 -15.01 -23.05 -12.67
N PRO A 401 -15.83 -23.21 -11.60
CA PRO A 401 -16.07 -24.49 -10.98
C PRO A 401 -16.67 -25.46 -12.00
N GLN A 402 -16.03 -26.63 -12.16
CA GLN A 402 -16.50 -27.66 -13.08
C GLN A 402 -17.36 -28.68 -12.35
N VAL A 403 -18.50 -28.99 -12.93
CA VAL A 403 -19.44 -29.98 -12.36
C VAL A 403 -19.71 -31.11 -13.32
N LEU A 404 -19.73 -32.33 -12.78
CA LEU A 404 -20.26 -33.49 -13.48
C LEU A 404 -21.74 -33.65 -13.13
N LEU A 405 -22.61 -33.61 -14.12
CA LEU A 405 -24.05 -33.80 -13.94
C LEU A 405 -24.39 -35.27 -14.20
N VAL A 406 -24.92 -35.96 -13.18
CA VAL A 406 -25.38 -37.38 -13.30
C VAL A 406 -26.90 -37.39 -13.33
N CYS A 407 -27.46 -37.73 -14.49
CA CYS A 407 -28.90 -37.74 -14.70
C CYS A 407 -29.35 -39.06 -15.32
N ASP A 408 -30.39 -39.66 -14.75
CA ASP A 408 -31.06 -40.82 -15.31
C ASP A 408 -32.50 -40.47 -15.71
N THR A 409 -32.61 -39.44 -16.61
CA THR A 409 -33.90 -38.87 -17.02
C THR A 409 -33.87 -38.51 -18.51
N SER A 410 -35.02 -38.01 -19.03
CA SER A 410 -35.11 -37.61 -20.43
C SER A 410 -34.23 -36.39 -20.75
N ASN A 411 -33.76 -36.28 -22.00
CA ASN A 411 -32.95 -35.17 -22.49
C ASN A 411 -33.61 -33.76 -22.23
N ALA A 412 -34.94 -33.69 -22.24
CA ALA A 412 -35.65 -32.45 -21.95
C ALA A 412 -35.48 -32.04 -20.49
N MET A 413 -35.50 -32.98 -19.56
CA MET A 413 -35.28 -32.72 -18.14
C MET A 413 -33.83 -32.31 -17.84
N VAL A 414 -32.88 -32.99 -18.48
CA VAL A 414 -31.45 -32.62 -18.39
C VAL A 414 -31.24 -31.17 -18.80
N ARG A 415 -31.71 -30.76 -19.98
CA ARG A 415 -31.60 -29.38 -20.47
C ARG A 415 -32.27 -28.36 -19.54
N MET A 416 -33.38 -28.73 -18.89
CA MET A 416 -34.05 -27.86 -17.93
C MET A 416 -33.19 -27.67 -16.66
N ILE A 417 -32.59 -28.73 -16.15
CA ILE A 417 -31.69 -28.68 -14.99
C ILE A 417 -30.45 -27.83 -15.32
N GLU A 418 -29.83 -28.07 -16.48
CA GLU A 418 -28.70 -27.27 -16.99
C GLU A 418 -29.06 -25.77 -17.06
N ALA A 419 -30.24 -25.45 -17.62
CA ALA A 419 -30.70 -24.07 -17.73
C ALA A 419 -30.97 -23.41 -16.35
N ILE A 420 -31.49 -24.16 -15.37
CA ILE A 420 -31.70 -23.69 -14.00
C ILE A 420 -30.34 -23.40 -13.33
N LEU A 421 -29.39 -24.32 -13.46
CA LEU A 421 -28.06 -24.18 -12.88
C LEU A 421 -27.29 -23.01 -13.49
N GLN A 422 -27.25 -22.90 -14.81
CA GLN A 422 -26.59 -21.79 -15.50
C GLN A 422 -27.22 -20.43 -15.21
N ARG A 423 -28.53 -20.37 -15.06
CA ARG A 423 -29.23 -19.11 -14.69
C ARG A 423 -28.89 -18.67 -13.27
N LYS A 424 -28.83 -19.60 -12.31
CA LYS A 424 -28.56 -19.30 -10.91
C LYS A 424 -27.06 -19.14 -10.62
N TYR A 425 -26.22 -19.87 -11.35
CA TYR A 425 -24.76 -19.90 -11.21
C TYR A 425 -24.08 -19.75 -12.58
N PRO A 426 -24.05 -18.54 -13.17
CA PRO A 426 -23.46 -18.31 -14.50
C PRO A 426 -22.00 -18.71 -14.61
N GLN A 427 -21.27 -18.70 -13.49
CA GLN A 427 -19.86 -19.10 -13.39
C GLN A 427 -19.65 -20.62 -13.33
N LEU A 428 -20.71 -21.43 -13.27
CA LEU A 428 -20.60 -22.90 -13.19
C LEU A 428 -20.46 -23.48 -14.59
N GLU A 429 -19.41 -24.26 -14.81
CA GLU A 429 -19.19 -25.00 -16.06
C GLU A 429 -19.67 -26.45 -15.88
N ILE A 430 -20.58 -26.90 -16.73
CA ILE A 430 -20.99 -28.30 -16.78
C ILE A 430 -20.02 -29.05 -17.69
N ALA A 431 -19.04 -29.74 -17.08
CA ALA A 431 -17.98 -30.44 -17.81
C ALA A 431 -18.53 -31.63 -18.64
N ALA A 432 -19.48 -32.35 -18.09
CA ALA A 432 -20.17 -33.44 -18.77
C ALA A 432 -21.51 -33.75 -18.10
N THR A 433 -22.43 -34.32 -18.88
CA THR A 433 -23.66 -34.95 -18.37
C THR A 433 -23.64 -36.43 -18.70
N ILE A 434 -23.73 -37.30 -17.69
CA ILE A 434 -23.59 -38.74 -17.84
C ILE A 434 -24.72 -39.51 -17.11
N SER A 435 -24.90 -40.79 -17.44
CA SER A 435 -25.81 -41.70 -16.75
C SER A 435 -25.21 -42.18 -15.42
N GLN A 436 -26.07 -42.72 -14.53
CA GLN A 436 -25.63 -43.38 -13.29
C GLN A 436 -24.65 -44.51 -13.58
N ARG A 437 -24.91 -45.31 -14.61
CA ARG A 437 -24.06 -46.47 -14.99
C ARG A 437 -22.67 -46.01 -15.41
N GLU A 438 -22.57 -44.94 -16.18
CA GLU A 438 -21.26 -44.35 -16.58
C GLU A 438 -20.52 -43.81 -15.39
N TYR A 439 -21.23 -43.16 -14.45
CA TYR A 439 -20.61 -42.71 -13.21
C TYR A 439 -20.03 -43.85 -12.39
N GLU A 440 -20.77 -44.95 -12.23
CA GLU A 440 -20.33 -46.11 -11.47
C GLU A 440 -19.07 -46.76 -12.09
N GLN A 441 -18.92 -46.69 -13.41
CA GLN A 441 -17.78 -47.28 -14.15
C GLN A 441 -16.52 -46.41 -14.12
N ARG A 442 -16.60 -45.14 -13.72
CA ARG A 442 -15.44 -44.26 -13.63
C ARG A 442 -14.67 -44.51 -12.34
N ASP A 443 -13.36 -44.63 -12.41
CA ASP A 443 -12.49 -44.78 -11.24
C ASP A 443 -12.22 -43.46 -10.55
N ALA A 444 -12.14 -42.34 -11.31
CA ALA A 444 -11.88 -40.98 -10.82
C ALA A 444 -12.81 -39.95 -11.49
N ILE A 445 -13.10 -38.88 -10.78
CA ILE A 445 -13.92 -37.77 -11.27
C ILE A 445 -13.04 -36.55 -11.51
N GLU A 446 -12.97 -36.11 -12.77
CA GLU A 446 -12.17 -34.93 -13.14
C GLU A 446 -12.81 -33.58 -12.76
N ALA A 447 -14.15 -33.55 -12.56
CA ALA A 447 -14.87 -32.38 -12.11
C ALA A 447 -14.61 -32.03 -10.64
N ASP A 448 -14.95 -30.83 -10.23
CA ASP A 448 -14.76 -30.34 -8.86
C ASP A 448 -15.75 -30.96 -7.86
N PHE A 449 -16.98 -31.19 -8.33
CA PHE A 449 -18.04 -31.86 -7.57
C PHE A 449 -19.06 -32.47 -8.53
N VAL A 450 -19.97 -33.26 -7.99
CA VAL A 450 -21.00 -33.98 -8.76
C VAL A 450 -22.38 -33.49 -8.33
N ILE A 451 -23.22 -33.17 -9.31
CA ILE A 451 -24.67 -32.98 -9.09
C ILE A 451 -25.38 -34.20 -9.66
N SER A 452 -26.25 -34.83 -8.88
CA SER A 452 -26.99 -36.02 -9.31
C SER A 452 -28.48 -35.89 -9.07
N THR A 453 -29.27 -36.36 -10.02
CA THR A 453 -30.73 -36.48 -9.86
C THR A 453 -31.15 -37.81 -9.24
N VAL A 454 -30.20 -38.75 -9.07
CA VAL A 454 -30.37 -40.06 -8.47
C VAL A 454 -29.41 -40.24 -7.29
N ARG A 455 -29.74 -41.12 -6.38
CA ARG A 455 -28.81 -41.45 -5.27
C ARG A 455 -27.65 -42.27 -5.79
N ILE A 456 -26.44 -41.67 -5.70
CA ILE A 456 -25.17 -42.32 -6.06
C ILE A 456 -24.23 -42.28 -4.85
N GLY A 457 -23.26 -43.17 -4.81
CA GLY A 457 -22.20 -43.17 -3.79
C GLY A 457 -21.18 -42.04 -4.06
N GLU A 458 -20.71 -41.41 -3.00
CA GLU A 458 -19.56 -40.53 -3.11
C GLU A 458 -18.29 -41.33 -3.40
N LYS A 459 -17.47 -40.82 -4.33
CA LYS A 459 -16.14 -41.37 -4.64
C LYS A 459 -15.08 -40.41 -4.05
N ASP A 460 -14.36 -39.72 -4.92
CA ASP A 460 -13.31 -38.76 -4.58
C ASP A 460 -13.78 -37.29 -4.57
N LYS A 461 -15.05 -37.04 -4.93
CA LYS A 461 -15.64 -35.73 -5.01
C LYS A 461 -16.98 -35.61 -4.28
N PRO A 462 -17.31 -34.43 -3.71
CA PRO A 462 -18.60 -34.21 -3.09
C PRO A 462 -19.75 -34.41 -4.07
N VAL A 463 -20.83 -35.04 -3.61
CA VAL A 463 -22.05 -35.28 -4.39
C VAL A 463 -23.21 -34.49 -3.79
N VAL A 464 -23.89 -33.69 -4.61
CA VAL A 464 -25.16 -33.02 -4.23
C VAL A 464 -26.28 -33.70 -4.99
N THR A 465 -27.19 -34.36 -4.26
CA THR A 465 -28.39 -34.95 -4.86
C THR A 465 -29.51 -33.92 -4.90
N ILE A 466 -30.08 -33.72 -6.09
CA ILE A 466 -31.18 -32.77 -6.35
C ILE A 466 -32.41 -33.49 -6.88
N ALA A 467 -33.57 -32.91 -6.65
CA ALA A 467 -34.77 -33.34 -7.34
C ALA A 467 -34.76 -32.82 -8.81
N PRO A 468 -35.50 -33.45 -9.72
CA PRO A 468 -35.67 -32.96 -11.10
C PRO A 468 -36.11 -31.49 -11.17
N PHE A 469 -36.87 -31.03 -10.17
CA PHE A 469 -37.18 -29.62 -9.89
C PHE A 469 -36.47 -29.23 -8.59
N PRO A 470 -35.25 -28.70 -8.63
CA PRO A 470 -34.47 -28.42 -7.42
C PRO A 470 -35.17 -27.41 -6.52
N THR A 471 -35.19 -27.71 -5.22
CA THR A 471 -35.63 -26.74 -4.20
C THR A 471 -34.58 -25.69 -3.94
N ASP A 472 -34.97 -24.53 -3.38
CA ASP A 472 -34.02 -23.48 -3.00
C ASP A 472 -32.93 -23.99 -2.06
N TYR A 473 -33.27 -24.86 -1.11
CA TYR A 473 -32.30 -25.52 -0.23
C TYR A 473 -31.27 -26.32 -1.00
N GLN A 474 -31.69 -27.12 -2.00
CA GLN A 474 -30.77 -27.92 -2.82
C GLN A 474 -29.87 -27.01 -3.68
N LEU A 475 -30.44 -25.94 -4.23
CA LEU A 475 -29.67 -24.94 -4.95
C LEU A 475 -28.66 -24.24 -4.01
N ASP A 476 -29.02 -23.90 -2.79
CA ASP A 476 -28.10 -23.29 -1.82
C ASP A 476 -26.95 -24.23 -1.41
N GLN A 477 -27.18 -25.56 -1.37
CA GLN A 477 -26.07 -26.52 -1.18
C GLN A 477 -25.09 -26.50 -2.36
N ILE A 478 -25.59 -26.40 -3.59
CA ILE A 478 -24.74 -26.23 -4.78
C ILE A 478 -24.00 -24.89 -4.68
N GLY A 479 -24.67 -23.81 -4.30
CA GLY A 479 -24.08 -22.49 -4.11
C GLY A 479 -22.88 -22.48 -3.17
N LYS A 480 -22.94 -23.23 -2.07
CA LYS A 480 -21.81 -23.39 -1.15
C LYS A 480 -20.60 -24.03 -1.82
N LEU A 481 -20.79 -25.00 -2.72
CA LEU A 481 -19.71 -25.62 -3.45
C LEU A 481 -19.17 -24.75 -4.60
N VAL A 482 -20.02 -23.95 -5.21
CA VAL A 482 -19.66 -22.99 -6.26
C VAL A 482 -18.84 -21.81 -5.68
N LEU A 483 -19.15 -21.36 -4.46
CA LEU A 483 -18.47 -20.26 -3.80
C LEU A 483 -17.10 -20.63 -3.21
N VAL A 484 -16.78 -21.93 -3.10
CA VAL A 484 -15.45 -22.35 -2.66
C VAL A 484 -14.43 -21.99 -3.73
N ASP A 485 -13.53 -21.07 -3.41
CA ASP A 485 -12.42 -20.75 -4.30
C ASP A 485 -11.48 -21.98 -4.45
N ARG A 486 -11.49 -22.57 -5.62
CA ARG A 486 -10.66 -23.74 -5.98
C ARG A 486 -9.51 -23.39 -6.91
N THR A 487 -9.42 -22.13 -7.27
CA THR A 487 -8.38 -21.63 -8.15
C THR A 487 -7.01 -21.79 -7.51
N ARG A 488 -6.86 -21.32 -6.27
CA ARG A 488 -5.58 -21.39 -5.53
C ARG A 488 -5.09 -22.81 -5.28
N PRO A 489 -5.93 -23.77 -4.77
CA PRO A 489 -5.54 -25.18 -4.67
C PRO A 489 -5.13 -25.81 -6.01
N TRP A 490 -5.82 -25.47 -7.09
CA TRP A 490 -5.50 -25.98 -8.42
C TRP A 490 -4.16 -25.42 -8.90
N MET A 491 -3.91 -24.10 -8.75
CA MET A 491 -2.65 -23.44 -9.08
C MET A 491 -1.48 -24.02 -8.28
N LEU A 492 -1.68 -24.25 -6.98
CA LEU A 492 -0.67 -24.85 -6.13
C LEU A 492 -0.30 -26.26 -6.63
N ASN A 493 -1.27 -27.07 -7.05
CA ASN A 493 -1.01 -28.39 -7.61
C ASN A 493 -0.34 -28.35 -8.99
N LYS A 494 -0.64 -27.33 -9.80
CA LYS A 494 -0.14 -27.21 -11.17
C LYS A 494 1.31 -26.72 -11.23
N TYR A 495 1.67 -25.73 -10.40
CA TYR A 495 2.92 -25.00 -10.54
C TYR A 495 3.95 -25.23 -9.45
N PHE A 496 3.59 -25.97 -8.39
CA PHE A 496 4.52 -26.35 -7.32
C PHE A 496 4.74 -27.86 -7.34
N ASP A 497 5.97 -28.28 -7.39
CA ASP A 497 6.33 -29.70 -7.43
C ASP A 497 7.58 -29.99 -6.58
N ALA A 498 7.84 -31.29 -6.37
CA ALA A 498 8.94 -31.76 -5.53
C ALA A 498 10.33 -31.54 -6.17
N ALA A 499 10.41 -31.45 -7.50
CA ALA A 499 11.69 -31.22 -8.19
C ALA A 499 12.19 -29.78 -7.98
N HIS A 500 11.25 -28.85 -7.78
CA HIS A 500 11.52 -27.43 -7.55
C HIS A 500 11.22 -27.03 -6.09
N PHE A 501 11.58 -27.92 -5.16
CA PHE A 501 11.52 -27.68 -3.73
C PHE A 501 12.87 -27.95 -3.08
N ARG A 502 13.34 -27.00 -2.26
CA ARG A 502 14.65 -27.10 -1.62
C ARG A 502 14.63 -26.55 -0.19
N VAL A 503 15.32 -27.23 0.73
CA VAL A 503 15.62 -26.72 2.07
C VAL A 503 17.11 -26.34 2.12
N VAL A 504 17.41 -25.11 2.52
CA VAL A 504 18.76 -24.58 2.62
C VAL A 504 19.15 -24.49 4.09
N ASP A 505 19.84 -25.53 4.58
CA ASP A 505 20.30 -25.61 5.98
C ASP A 505 21.69 -25.00 6.23
N LYS A 506 22.39 -24.58 5.18
CA LYS A 506 23.71 -23.95 5.27
C LYS A 506 23.61 -22.47 4.97
N PRO A 507 24.49 -21.64 5.55
CA PRO A 507 24.60 -20.23 5.18
C PRO A 507 24.79 -20.09 3.67
N MET A 508 23.96 -19.30 3.02
CA MET A 508 23.99 -19.02 1.60
C MET A 508 23.65 -17.54 1.38
N ASP A 509 24.28 -16.90 0.44
CA ASP A 509 23.91 -15.55 0.03
C ASP A 509 22.89 -15.57 -1.11
N GLN A 510 22.18 -14.46 -1.28
CA GLN A 510 21.14 -14.28 -2.28
C GLN A 510 21.62 -14.52 -3.72
N GLN A 511 22.81 -14.02 -4.06
CA GLN A 511 23.35 -14.13 -5.43
C GLN A 511 23.69 -15.58 -5.79
N THR A 512 24.30 -16.31 -4.86
CA THR A 512 24.57 -17.74 -5.00
C THR A 512 23.28 -18.51 -5.17
N LEU A 513 22.25 -18.19 -4.37
CA LEU A 513 20.93 -18.82 -4.50
C LEU A 513 20.35 -18.58 -5.89
N PHE A 514 20.33 -17.34 -6.39
CA PHE A 514 19.80 -17.03 -7.72
C PHE A 514 20.55 -17.78 -8.81
N ALA A 515 21.87 -17.81 -8.74
CA ALA A 515 22.71 -18.52 -9.73
C ALA A 515 22.36 -20.01 -9.79
N GLU A 516 22.27 -20.68 -8.64
CA GLU A 516 21.98 -22.12 -8.57
C GLU A 516 20.56 -22.46 -9.06
N LEU A 517 19.54 -21.71 -8.61
CA LEU A 517 18.16 -21.96 -8.98
C LEU A 517 17.91 -21.69 -10.47
N CYS A 518 18.39 -20.55 -10.97
CA CYS A 518 18.24 -20.20 -12.38
C CYS A 518 19.02 -21.14 -13.30
N GLN A 519 20.20 -21.64 -12.89
CA GLN A 519 20.96 -22.62 -13.64
C GLN A 519 20.19 -23.95 -13.77
N GLN A 520 19.59 -24.44 -12.67
CA GLN A 520 18.76 -25.62 -12.72
C GLN A 520 17.57 -25.47 -13.68
N LEU A 521 16.85 -24.35 -13.59
CA LEU A 521 15.71 -24.07 -14.49
C LEU A 521 16.13 -23.95 -15.96
N LEU A 522 17.36 -23.44 -16.23
CA LEU A 522 17.93 -23.37 -17.57
C LEU A 522 18.22 -24.78 -18.11
N GLU A 523 18.88 -25.63 -17.32
CA GLU A 523 19.20 -27.01 -17.68
C GLU A 523 17.96 -27.86 -17.95
N GLU A 524 16.90 -27.63 -17.20
CA GLU A 524 15.60 -28.30 -17.36
C GLU A 524 14.73 -27.69 -18.47
N GLY A 525 15.19 -26.56 -19.07
CA GLY A 525 14.52 -25.91 -20.20
C GLY A 525 13.26 -25.12 -19.83
N PHE A 526 13.12 -24.70 -18.58
CA PHE A 526 12.05 -23.79 -18.14
C PHE A 526 12.31 -22.35 -18.54
N VAL A 527 13.58 -21.94 -18.60
CA VAL A 527 14.00 -20.58 -18.89
C VAL A 527 15.13 -20.52 -19.92
N ASP A 528 15.46 -19.34 -20.42
CA ASP A 528 16.64 -19.05 -21.24
C ASP A 528 17.78 -18.46 -20.41
N ALA A 529 18.96 -18.31 -21.02
CA ALA A 529 20.17 -17.81 -20.35
C ALA A 529 20.03 -16.37 -19.82
N GLU A 530 19.15 -15.57 -20.39
CA GLU A 530 18.89 -14.18 -19.96
C GLU A 530 18.08 -14.09 -18.66
N PHE A 531 17.40 -15.16 -18.26
CA PHE A 531 16.51 -15.15 -17.10
C PHE A 531 17.22 -14.78 -15.81
N HIS A 532 18.38 -15.38 -15.54
CA HIS A 532 19.16 -15.09 -14.33
C HIS A 532 19.54 -13.60 -14.23
N ALA A 533 20.07 -13.03 -15.31
CA ALA A 533 20.45 -11.62 -15.35
C ALA A 533 19.23 -10.71 -15.07
N SER A 534 18.07 -11.07 -15.63
CA SER A 534 16.82 -10.33 -15.42
C SER A 534 16.30 -10.43 -13.98
N VAL A 535 16.44 -11.58 -13.31
CA VAL A 535 16.09 -11.73 -11.88
C VAL A 535 16.98 -10.85 -11.01
N VAL A 536 18.28 -10.85 -11.26
CA VAL A 536 19.23 -9.99 -10.53
C VAL A 536 18.93 -8.50 -10.77
N GLU A 537 18.66 -8.11 -12.01
CA GLU A 537 18.29 -6.72 -12.34
C GLU A 537 16.99 -6.31 -11.65
N ARG A 538 15.97 -7.19 -11.63
CA ARG A 538 14.69 -6.92 -10.95
C ARG A 538 14.88 -6.69 -9.45
N GLU A 539 15.65 -7.53 -8.80
CA GLU A 539 15.92 -7.41 -7.35
C GLU A 539 16.71 -6.14 -7.02
N ALA A 540 17.63 -5.73 -7.91
CA ALA A 540 18.44 -4.52 -7.73
C ALA A 540 17.63 -3.21 -7.82
N ILE A 541 16.45 -3.22 -8.46
CA ILE A 541 15.58 -2.05 -8.56
C ILE A 541 14.91 -1.77 -7.21
N VAL A 542 14.19 -2.77 -6.70
CA VAL A 542 13.50 -2.74 -5.39
C VAL A 542 13.40 -4.17 -4.90
N SER A 543 13.63 -4.38 -3.62
CA SER A 543 13.54 -5.69 -3.00
C SER A 543 12.22 -6.40 -3.32
N THR A 544 12.30 -7.69 -3.64
CA THR A 544 11.13 -8.55 -3.87
C THR A 544 10.56 -9.15 -2.59
N MET A 545 10.94 -8.65 -1.42
CA MET A 545 10.30 -9.00 -0.16
C MET A 545 8.83 -8.57 -0.17
N LEU A 546 7.94 -9.55 0.02
CA LEU A 546 6.50 -9.30 0.09
C LEU A 546 6.05 -8.93 1.51
N GLY A 547 6.85 -9.28 2.51
CA GLY A 547 6.59 -9.14 3.95
C GLY A 547 6.62 -10.48 4.67
N ASP A 548 6.57 -10.46 5.99
CA ASP A 548 6.57 -11.66 6.86
C ASP A 548 7.68 -12.68 6.49
N CYS A 549 8.88 -12.17 6.14
CA CYS A 549 10.04 -12.97 5.72
C CYS A 549 9.83 -13.83 4.44
N ILE A 550 8.91 -13.43 3.57
CA ILE A 550 8.61 -14.07 2.28
C ILE A 550 9.20 -13.21 1.16
N ALA A 551 10.03 -13.79 0.30
CA ALA A 551 10.55 -13.15 -0.90
C ALA A 551 10.00 -13.82 -2.17
N LEU A 552 9.69 -13.02 -3.18
CA LEU A 552 9.18 -13.45 -4.49
C LEU A 552 10.10 -13.02 -5.64
N PRO A 553 11.36 -13.49 -5.72
CA PRO A 553 12.22 -13.15 -6.84
C PRO A 553 11.63 -13.63 -8.16
N HIS A 554 11.72 -12.78 -9.20
CA HIS A 554 11.22 -13.06 -10.54
C HIS A 554 11.94 -12.20 -11.58
N SER A 555 11.79 -12.49 -12.85
CA SER A 555 12.37 -11.70 -13.93
C SER A 555 11.60 -10.42 -14.23
N LEU A 556 12.24 -9.44 -14.84
CA LEU A 556 11.58 -8.30 -15.45
C LEU A 556 10.79 -8.78 -16.68
N GLY A 557 9.47 -8.88 -16.52
CA GLY A 557 8.59 -9.45 -17.55
C GLY A 557 8.48 -10.99 -17.49
N LEU A 558 7.62 -11.54 -18.33
CA LEU A 558 7.33 -12.97 -18.39
C LEU A 558 8.31 -13.66 -19.35
N LEU A 559 9.52 -13.97 -18.87
CA LEU A 559 10.62 -14.48 -19.68
C LEU A 559 10.76 -16.00 -19.70
N ALA A 560 9.98 -16.74 -18.92
CA ALA A 560 10.07 -18.19 -18.91
C ALA A 560 9.38 -18.84 -20.12
N LYS A 561 9.84 -20.03 -20.49
CA LYS A 561 9.22 -20.90 -21.51
C LYS A 561 8.06 -21.68 -20.95
N LYS A 562 8.18 -22.07 -19.67
CA LYS A 562 7.19 -22.82 -18.90
C LYS A 562 7.06 -22.20 -17.53
N THR A 563 5.86 -22.20 -16.99
CA THR A 563 5.61 -21.66 -15.65
C THR A 563 5.94 -22.69 -14.57
N VAL A 564 6.70 -22.26 -13.57
CA VAL A 564 7.02 -23.02 -12.36
C VAL A 564 7.31 -22.08 -11.20
N VAL A 565 6.99 -22.49 -9.99
CA VAL A 565 7.35 -21.82 -8.75
C VAL A 565 8.40 -22.65 -8.02
N TYR A 566 9.64 -22.15 -8.00
CA TYR A 566 10.70 -22.81 -7.24
C TYR A 566 10.64 -22.38 -5.78
N THR A 567 10.31 -23.32 -4.91
CA THR A 567 10.13 -23.08 -3.47
C THR A 567 11.40 -23.36 -2.69
N VAL A 568 11.88 -22.40 -1.95
CA VAL A 568 13.05 -22.54 -1.06
C VAL A 568 12.67 -22.21 0.38
N ILE A 569 12.99 -23.12 1.27
CA ILE A 569 12.89 -22.91 2.72
C ILE A 569 14.29 -22.71 3.28
N ALA A 570 14.51 -21.59 3.95
CA ALA A 570 15.76 -21.25 4.59
C ALA A 570 15.55 -21.07 6.11
N PRO A 571 15.69 -22.13 6.92
CA PRO A 571 15.43 -22.06 8.35
C PRO A 571 16.32 -21.06 9.11
N GLN A 572 17.55 -20.88 8.65
CA GLN A 572 18.51 -19.93 9.22
C GLN A 572 18.33 -18.50 8.64
N GLY A 573 17.49 -18.36 7.61
CA GLY A 573 17.30 -17.13 6.87
C GLY A 573 18.43 -16.83 5.87
N ILE A 574 18.08 -16.11 4.81
CA ILE A 574 19.03 -15.56 3.83
C ILE A 574 18.90 -14.06 3.89
N ALA A 575 20.03 -13.34 3.97
CA ALA A 575 20.05 -11.88 3.94
C ALA A 575 19.45 -11.36 2.62
N TRP A 576 18.49 -10.45 2.73
CA TRP A 576 17.71 -9.91 1.63
C TRP A 576 17.60 -8.39 1.74
N GLY A 577 18.64 -7.68 1.28
CA GLY A 577 18.80 -6.26 1.60
C GLY A 577 18.94 -6.05 3.11
N ASP A 578 18.10 -5.21 3.68
CA ASP A 578 18.05 -4.92 5.12
C ASP A 578 17.18 -5.94 5.91
N GLU A 579 16.57 -6.89 5.23
CA GLU A 579 15.67 -7.90 5.81
C GLU A 579 16.27 -9.31 5.72
N THR A 580 15.52 -10.31 6.18
CA THR A 580 15.89 -11.72 6.12
C THR A 580 14.74 -12.53 5.54
N ALA A 581 14.99 -13.28 4.46
CA ALA A 581 14.01 -14.16 3.85
C ALA A 581 14.15 -15.59 4.41
N HIS A 582 13.04 -16.17 4.85
CA HIS A 582 12.93 -17.57 5.28
C HIS A 582 12.17 -18.45 4.30
N LEU A 583 11.26 -17.84 3.54
CA LEU A 583 10.54 -18.46 2.43
C LEU A 583 10.84 -17.70 1.15
N ILE A 584 11.38 -18.37 0.16
CA ILE A 584 11.70 -17.76 -1.12
C ILE A 584 10.96 -18.55 -2.22
N PHE A 585 10.23 -17.85 -3.06
CA PHE A 585 9.51 -18.41 -4.18
C PHE A 585 9.99 -17.74 -5.46
N LEU A 586 10.95 -18.40 -6.15
CA LEU A 586 11.41 -17.90 -7.46
C LEU A 586 10.35 -18.21 -8.51
N LEU A 587 9.79 -17.17 -9.11
CA LEU A 587 8.73 -17.27 -10.10
C LEU A 587 9.33 -17.26 -11.52
N ALA A 588 9.20 -18.36 -12.21
CA ALA A 588 9.44 -18.47 -13.65
C ALA A 588 8.08 -18.58 -14.35
N ILE A 589 7.63 -17.52 -15.04
CA ILE A 589 6.27 -17.44 -15.59
C ILE A 589 6.34 -17.24 -17.10
N SER A 590 5.62 -18.10 -17.83
CA SER A 590 5.53 -18.08 -19.27
C SER A 590 4.48 -17.08 -19.77
N LYS A 591 4.80 -16.33 -20.84
CA LYS A 591 3.81 -15.46 -21.52
C LYS A 591 2.57 -16.19 -22.05
N ARG A 592 2.67 -17.50 -22.28
CA ARG A 592 1.53 -18.31 -22.75
C ARG A 592 0.49 -18.54 -21.66
N GLU A 593 0.90 -18.44 -20.41
CA GLU A 593 0.08 -18.69 -19.20
C GLU A 593 -0.15 -17.39 -18.42
N TYR A 594 -0.07 -16.22 -19.08
CA TYR A 594 -0.16 -14.92 -18.44
C TYR A 594 -1.48 -14.70 -17.67
N GLU A 595 -2.57 -15.31 -18.12
CA GLU A 595 -3.88 -15.21 -17.47
C GLU A 595 -3.87 -15.82 -16.06
N GLU A 596 -3.00 -16.79 -15.80
CA GLU A 596 -2.89 -17.48 -14.53
C GLU A 596 -1.97 -16.78 -13.53
N VAL A 597 -1.18 -15.80 -13.98
CA VAL A 597 -0.17 -15.10 -13.17
C VAL A 597 -0.79 -14.45 -11.93
N MET A 598 -1.91 -13.77 -12.10
CA MET A 598 -2.59 -13.09 -10.99
C MET A 598 -2.99 -14.07 -9.89
N ALA A 599 -3.50 -15.25 -10.26
CA ALA A 599 -3.88 -16.28 -9.30
C ALA A 599 -2.68 -16.92 -8.57
N ILE A 600 -1.51 -16.97 -9.23
CA ILE A 600 -0.26 -17.40 -8.58
C ILE A 600 0.13 -16.39 -7.49
N TYR A 601 0.09 -15.09 -7.77
CA TYR A 601 0.37 -14.06 -6.79
C TYR A 601 -0.63 -14.07 -5.62
N ASP A 602 -1.90 -14.38 -5.87
CA ASP A 602 -2.94 -14.50 -4.83
C ASP A 602 -2.63 -15.61 -3.80
N ILE A 603 -1.90 -16.66 -4.18
CA ILE A 603 -1.43 -17.68 -3.24
C ILE A 603 -0.53 -17.05 -2.18
N PHE A 604 0.41 -16.22 -2.59
CA PHE A 604 1.37 -15.59 -1.67
C PHE A 604 0.70 -14.53 -0.79
N VAL A 605 -0.22 -13.74 -1.35
CA VAL A 605 -1.05 -12.81 -0.57
C VAL A 605 -1.87 -13.57 0.48
N THR A 606 -2.35 -14.78 0.14
CA THR A 606 -3.06 -15.65 1.09
C THR A 606 -2.13 -16.13 2.19
N PHE A 607 -0.89 -16.52 1.89
CA PHE A 607 0.09 -16.92 2.90
C PHE A 607 0.38 -15.79 3.90
N LEU A 608 0.48 -14.55 3.45
CA LEU A 608 0.63 -13.38 4.32
C LEU A 608 -0.61 -13.18 5.21
N ARG A 609 -1.80 -13.19 4.60
CA ARG A 609 -3.06 -12.98 5.31
C ARG A 609 -3.30 -14.02 6.39
N GLU A 610 -3.03 -15.29 6.09
CA GLU A 610 -3.15 -16.42 7.02
C GLU A 610 -1.97 -16.52 8.00
N ARG A 611 -0.98 -15.62 7.91
CA ARG A 611 0.25 -15.66 8.72
C ARG A 611 0.92 -17.05 8.68
N ALA A 612 0.98 -17.62 7.48
CA ALA A 612 1.40 -19.01 7.28
C ALA A 612 2.92 -19.20 7.38
N MET A 613 3.72 -18.11 7.41
CA MET A 613 5.18 -18.15 7.31
C MET A 613 5.81 -19.15 8.28
N SER A 614 5.52 -19.07 9.58
CA SER A 614 6.12 -19.95 10.59
C SER A 614 5.79 -21.42 10.40
N ARG A 615 4.60 -21.72 9.90
CA ARG A 615 4.15 -23.11 9.61
C ARG A 615 4.83 -23.65 8.35
N LEU A 616 4.92 -22.84 7.29
CA LEU A 616 5.56 -23.23 6.04
C LEU A 616 7.08 -23.34 6.21
N ALA A 617 7.73 -22.40 6.90
CA ALA A 617 9.17 -22.43 7.16
C ALA A 617 9.62 -23.58 8.07
N ALA A 618 8.71 -24.17 8.83
CA ALA A 618 8.99 -25.35 9.67
C ALA A 618 9.03 -26.66 8.88
N THR A 619 8.52 -26.70 7.65
CA THR A 619 8.46 -27.92 6.82
C THR A 619 9.86 -28.32 6.31
N ARG A 620 10.07 -29.60 6.07
CA ARG A 620 11.36 -30.16 5.63
C ARG A 620 11.26 -31.01 4.37
N SER A 621 10.06 -31.25 3.90
CA SER A 621 9.79 -31.98 2.66
C SER A 621 8.70 -31.26 1.85
N PHE A 622 8.66 -31.54 0.55
CA PHE A 622 7.63 -31.00 -0.33
C PHE A 622 6.22 -31.42 0.10
N ASP A 623 6.05 -32.66 0.54
CA ASP A 623 4.73 -33.18 0.96
C ASP A 623 4.22 -32.46 2.22
N GLU A 624 5.10 -32.18 3.19
CA GLU A 624 4.76 -31.36 4.37
C GLU A 624 4.41 -29.94 3.95
N PHE A 625 5.24 -29.31 3.10
CA PHE A 625 4.99 -27.96 2.57
C PHE A 625 3.64 -27.91 1.85
N LYS A 626 3.40 -28.85 0.93
CA LYS A 626 2.16 -28.93 0.16
C LYS A 626 0.94 -29.08 1.06
N THR A 627 1.01 -29.90 2.09
CA THR A 627 -0.09 -30.11 3.05
C THR A 627 -0.42 -28.80 3.76
N VAL A 628 0.58 -28.10 4.32
CA VAL A 628 0.38 -26.83 5.01
C VAL A 628 -0.12 -25.74 4.06
N ALA A 629 0.47 -25.66 2.86
CA ALA A 629 0.08 -24.68 1.84
C ALA A 629 -1.37 -24.89 1.40
N MET A 630 -1.78 -26.16 1.15
CA MET A 630 -3.16 -26.51 0.79
C MET A 630 -4.15 -26.16 1.90
N GLU A 631 -3.80 -26.37 3.17
CA GLU A 631 -4.64 -25.94 4.29
C GLU A 631 -4.83 -24.42 4.30
N CYS A 632 -3.78 -23.66 4.01
CA CYS A 632 -3.84 -22.20 4.00
C CYS A 632 -4.73 -21.67 2.86
N VAL A 633 -4.58 -22.22 1.64
CA VAL A 633 -5.33 -21.73 0.47
C VAL A 633 -6.77 -22.29 0.40
N SER A 634 -7.10 -23.32 1.18
CA SER A 634 -8.44 -23.92 1.22
C SER A 634 -9.31 -23.43 2.38
N ARG A 635 -8.76 -22.60 3.28
CA ARG A 635 -9.53 -22.03 4.40
C ARG A 635 -10.35 -20.83 3.91
N PHE A 636 -11.67 -20.99 3.91
CA PHE A 636 -12.68 -19.93 3.82
C PHE A 636 -13.85 -20.22 4.76
#